data_f62f720f0b8eb2c59d7a78faced8121e
#
_entry.id   f62f720f0b8eb2c59d7a78faced8121e
#
_cell.length_a   1.000
_cell.length_b   1.000
_cell.length_c   1.000
_cell.angle_alpha   90.00
_cell.angle_beta   90.00
_cell.angle_gamma   90.00
#
_symmetry.space_group_name_H-M   'P 1'
#
loop_
_entity.id
_entity.type
_entity.pdbx_description
1 polymer ?
#
loop_
_entity_poly.entity_id
_entity_poly.type
_entity_poly.pdbx_seq_one_letter_code
_entity_poly.pdbx_strand_id
1 'polypeptide(L)'
;MNDTPEIVERETGPSWARPNWPLAELDEINLGLDPTQATIEAFKKAATDKAVAAAPSADPEAIRRASEDSIRAMMLIRTYRVRGHLAAKLDPLGLHRSDLPADLTPEYHGFGPGDLDRPIWIGGALGFERATVREIVKVLQANYCGAVGLEYMHINDLGERRFLQERMEGKDAEIQFTPEGKRSILTKVIEGEQWEKFLARKYVGTKRFGLDGGESAIPALEAVIKYGGQYGVTEIDVGMAHRGRLNVLSNVMGKPYRAIFNEFAGGATNPADVGGSGDVKYHLGTSSDREFDGNKVHLSLLPNPSHLEAVDPVVLGKARAVMTLRGDKHGKTVLPILLHGDAAFAGQGVVWECLSFSGLPGYGTGGAIHFIINNQVGFTTSPQFARSSPYPSDVAKGIQAPILHVNGDDPEAVTFCCKLATEFRQTFGRDIVIDMWCYRRFGHNEGDEPSFTQPLMYAEIRQHPPISKIYGERLIAEGVIDQGWIDQETRAYIQHLEEEFEVAVSYLPNKADWFEGRWSGLKRPDEPVLGRRNIETAVAEDEIRRIGELLTTVPAEIHVHKTLQRILDAKKAMFESGSGFDWATAEALAFGTLLAQGQCVRLSGQDSGRGTFSQRHAVWVDQQSGEKYIPLCHVEAANGEGGQFEVRDSPLSEFGVLGFEYGYSLADPRTLVCWEAQFGDFANGAQTIIDQFIASGEGKWLRASGLVMLLPHGFEGQGPEHSSARLERYLQLCADDNMQVANCTTPANYFHILRRQLLRDFRKPLIMMTPKSLLRHKLAVSEIADFTGESHFRRIVSDLNPPAQGDTKRLVLCSGKLAYELMEARDAANDRTTEIVRIEQLYPFPSEPLVKRIAAMSKLETIVWAQEEPRNNGAWSFVEPLIEQCLIDAGFNGLRPQYAGRAASASPATGLAKRHAAEQANLIAAALGHGEGAAAPKAKAS
;
A
#
# COMPACT_ATOMS: atom_id res chain seq x y z
N MET A 1 15.59 33.54 -9.30
CA MET A 1 15.96 32.73 -8.13
C MET A 1 15.08 31.49 -8.19
N ASN A 2 15.61 30.46 -8.82
CA ASN A 2 14.85 29.22 -9.06
C ASN A 2 15.13 28.27 -7.92
N ASP A 3 14.24 28.25 -6.93
CA ASP A 3 14.18 27.13 -5.98
C ASP A 3 13.48 25.96 -6.67
N THR A 4 14.25 25.22 -7.48
CA THR A 4 13.86 23.85 -7.86
C THR A 4 13.86 23.03 -6.59
N PRO A 5 12.76 22.35 -6.22
CA PRO A 5 12.77 21.52 -5.03
C PRO A 5 13.77 20.38 -5.24
N GLU A 6 14.82 20.32 -4.42
CA GLU A 6 15.68 19.14 -4.31
C GLU A 6 14.84 17.96 -3.84
N ILE A 7 14.26 17.21 -4.77
CA ILE A 7 13.58 15.93 -4.49
C ILE A 7 14.59 14.79 -4.36
N VAL A 8 15.85 15.07 -4.58
CA VAL A 8 16.94 14.14 -4.29
C VAL A 8 17.43 14.41 -2.87
N GLU A 9 16.85 13.73 -1.87
CA GLU A 9 17.53 13.57 -0.60
C GLU A 9 18.90 12.94 -0.90
N ARG A 10 19.96 13.67 -0.68
CA ARG A 10 21.34 13.16 -0.81
C ARG A 10 21.52 12.08 0.25
N GLU A 11 21.38 10.83 -0.13
CA GLU A 11 21.84 9.73 0.70
C GLU A 11 23.37 9.71 0.65
N THR A 12 24.01 10.38 1.60
CA THR A 12 25.46 10.35 1.78
C THR A 12 25.85 9.23 2.73
N GLY A 13 26.77 8.37 2.32
CA GLY A 13 27.32 7.31 3.16
C GLY A 13 26.83 5.89 2.81
N PRO A 14 27.30 4.86 3.54
CA PRO A 14 26.86 3.47 3.35
C PRO A 14 25.36 3.32 3.56
N SER A 15 24.73 2.44 2.82
CA SER A 15 23.26 2.25 2.82
C SER A 15 22.65 1.91 4.19
N TRP A 16 23.45 1.49 5.16
CA TRP A 16 23.06 1.24 6.55
C TRP A 16 23.25 2.46 7.46
N ALA A 17 23.96 3.50 7.04
CA ALA A 17 24.17 4.73 7.79
C ALA A 17 23.14 5.77 7.35
N ARG A 18 21.95 5.74 7.93
CA ARG A 18 20.93 6.76 7.66
C ARG A 18 21.22 8.02 8.47
N PRO A 19 21.27 9.22 7.84
CA PRO A 19 21.48 10.48 8.56
C PRO A 19 20.40 10.76 9.61
N ASN A 20 19.23 10.18 9.45
CA ASN A 20 18.06 10.37 10.31
C ASN A 20 17.87 9.23 11.33
N TRP A 21 18.77 8.27 11.37
CA TRP A 21 18.70 7.25 12.41
C TRP A 21 19.28 7.86 13.68
N PRO A 22 18.48 8.08 14.73
CA PRO A 22 19.04 8.67 15.94
C PRO A 22 20.13 7.75 16.46
N LEU A 23 21.35 8.28 16.55
CA LEU A 23 22.38 7.64 17.37
C LEU A 23 21.78 7.58 18.77
N ALA A 24 21.68 6.38 19.34
CA ALA A 24 21.26 6.23 20.71
C ALA A 24 22.23 6.99 21.60
N GLU A 25 21.81 8.19 22.04
CA GLU A 25 22.52 8.88 23.13
C GLU A 25 22.40 7.98 24.38
N LEU A 26 23.38 8.08 25.26
CA LEU A 26 23.40 7.38 26.55
C LEU A 26 22.18 7.81 27.37
N ASP A 27 21.10 7.08 27.23
CA ASP A 27 19.86 7.26 27.95
C ASP A 27 19.72 6.25 29.11
N GLU A 28 18.62 6.37 29.87
CA GLU A 28 18.34 5.49 31.00
C GLU A 28 18.22 3.99 30.61
N ILE A 29 17.86 3.66 29.36
CA ILE A 29 17.81 2.27 28.85
C ILE A 29 19.22 1.76 28.58
N ASN A 30 20.03 2.56 27.88
CA ASN A 30 21.41 2.18 27.57
C ASN A 30 22.27 2.10 28.85
N LEU A 31 22.02 2.98 29.82
CA LEU A 31 22.63 2.91 31.18
C LEU A 31 22.16 1.69 31.96
N GLY A 32 20.93 1.20 31.70
CA GLY A 32 20.40 -0.01 32.37
C GLY A 32 20.77 -1.33 31.71
N LEU A 33 21.09 -1.31 30.40
CA LEU A 33 21.48 -2.50 29.63
C LEU A 33 23.01 -2.76 29.66
N ASP A 34 23.81 -1.70 29.84
CA ASP A 34 25.26 -1.81 30.07
C ASP A 34 25.64 -1.11 31.36
N PRO A 35 25.39 -1.77 32.52
CA PRO A 35 25.79 -1.24 33.79
C PRO A 35 27.27 -1.41 33.95
N THR A 36 28.09 -0.63 33.25
CA THR A 36 29.49 -0.56 33.64
C THR A 36 29.58 -0.07 35.09
N GLN A 37 30.34 -0.75 35.88
CA GLN A 37 30.53 -0.45 37.32
C GLN A 37 30.85 1.05 37.54
N ALA A 38 31.48 1.70 36.52
CA ALA A 38 31.79 3.13 36.50
C ALA A 38 30.55 4.03 36.44
N THR A 39 29.48 3.62 35.75
CA THR A 39 28.24 4.40 35.63
C THR A 39 27.42 4.32 36.92
N ILE A 40 27.36 3.14 37.55
CA ILE A 40 26.75 2.94 38.87
C ILE A 40 27.50 3.72 39.94
N GLU A 41 28.81 3.75 39.89
CA GLU A 41 29.65 4.53 40.80
C GLU A 41 29.51 6.04 40.58
N ALA A 42 29.38 6.51 39.33
CA ALA A 42 29.12 7.93 39.01
C ALA A 42 27.75 8.38 39.54
N PHE A 43 26.71 7.54 39.37
CA PHE A 43 25.36 7.83 39.92
C PHE A 43 25.35 7.83 41.43
N LYS A 44 25.99 6.83 42.06
CA LYS A 44 26.16 6.77 43.52
C LYS A 44 26.94 7.97 44.05
N LYS A 45 28.00 8.38 43.35
CA LYS A 45 28.81 9.53 43.70
C LYS A 45 28.04 10.85 43.58
N ALA A 46 27.31 11.08 42.46
CA ALA A 46 26.50 12.29 42.24
C ALA A 46 25.38 12.41 43.29
N ALA A 47 24.69 11.30 43.62
CA ALA A 47 23.66 11.27 44.65
C ALA A 47 24.26 11.53 46.04
N THR A 48 25.44 10.93 46.35
CA THR A 48 26.13 11.12 47.62
C THR A 48 26.67 12.54 47.76
N ASP A 49 27.31 13.12 46.70
CA ASP A 49 27.83 14.46 46.71
C ASP A 49 26.73 15.53 46.93
N LYS A 50 25.57 15.37 46.32
CA LYS A 50 24.39 16.23 46.52
C LYS A 50 23.78 16.05 47.92
N ALA A 51 23.73 14.85 48.42
CA ALA A 51 23.22 14.57 49.79
C ALA A 51 24.17 15.12 50.86
N VAL A 52 25.49 15.02 50.68
CA VAL A 52 26.50 15.57 51.57
C VAL A 52 26.50 17.10 51.52
N ALA A 53 26.35 17.76 50.36
CA ALA A 53 26.27 19.21 50.24
C ALA A 53 25.00 19.79 50.89
N ALA A 54 23.92 19.00 51.01
CA ALA A 54 22.65 19.41 51.59
C ALA A 54 22.56 19.23 53.12
N ALA A 55 23.47 18.44 53.73
CA ALA A 55 23.41 18.15 55.18
C ALA A 55 24.80 17.85 55.73
N PRO A 56 25.63 18.88 55.99
CA PRO A 56 27.02 18.73 56.46
C PRO A 56 27.19 18.05 57.84
N SER A 57 26.10 17.76 58.54
CA SER A 57 26.12 17.08 59.88
C SER A 57 25.24 15.82 59.92
N ALA A 58 24.89 15.20 58.79
CA ALA A 58 24.04 14.01 58.79
C ALA A 58 24.84 12.72 59.05
N ASP A 59 24.21 11.79 59.76
CA ASP A 59 24.71 10.45 59.98
C ASP A 59 24.98 9.73 58.65
N PRO A 60 26.19 9.15 58.44
CA PRO A 60 26.53 8.43 57.20
C PRO A 60 25.54 7.30 56.83
N GLU A 61 24.94 6.66 57.82
CA GLU A 61 23.90 5.62 57.58
C GLU A 61 22.58 6.25 57.08
N ALA A 62 22.21 7.43 57.59
CA ALA A 62 21.02 8.15 57.11
C ALA A 62 21.21 8.63 55.67
N ILE A 63 22.44 9.10 55.28
CA ILE A 63 22.77 9.50 53.91
C ILE A 63 22.70 8.29 52.95
N ARG A 64 23.29 7.14 53.35
CA ARG A 64 23.23 5.90 52.57
C ARG A 64 21.78 5.46 52.36
N ARG A 65 20.98 5.42 53.39
CA ARG A 65 19.55 5.04 53.31
C ARG A 65 18.78 5.99 52.39
N ALA A 66 18.96 7.30 52.49
CA ALA A 66 18.31 8.27 51.61
C ALA A 66 18.70 8.08 50.14
N SER A 67 19.97 7.76 49.85
CA SER A 67 20.41 7.47 48.50
C SER A 67 19.84 6.15 47.96
N GLU A 68 19.81 5.08 48.78
CA GLU A 68 19.21 3.79 48.43
C GLU A 68 17.70 3.95 48.14
N ASP A 69 16.97 4.71 48.97
CA ASP A 69 15.55 4.97 48.79
C ASP A 69 15.27 5.75 47.49
N SER A 70 16.09 6.77 47.15
CA SER A 70 15.96 7.51 45.92
C SER A 70 16.17 6.60 44.71
N ILE A 71 17.19 5.75 44.70
CA ILE A 71 17.46 4.77 43.66
C ILE A 71 16.28 3.80 43.50
N ARG A 72 15.77 3.23 44.62
CA ARG A 72 14.62 2.31 44.61
C ARG A 72 13.35 2.99 44.07
N ALA A 73 13.08 4.24 44.45
CA ALA A 73 11.96 5.01 43.97
C ALA A 73 12.06 5.28 42.45
N MET A 74 13.25 5.64 41.98
CA MET A 74 13.49 5.84 40.53
C MET A 74 13.35 4.53 39.74
N MET A 75 13.80 3.40 40.30
CA MET A 75 13.56 2.08 39.69
C MET A 75 12.06 1.74 39.62
N LEU A 76 11.30 1.99 40.67
CA LEU A 76 9.85 1.80 40.70
C LEU A 76 9.16 2.68 39.63
N ILE A 77 9.50 3.96 39.55
CA ILE A 77 8.97 4.89 38.51
C ILE A 77 9.27 4.34 37.11
N ARG A 78 10.51 3.93 36.88
CA ARG A 78 10.92 3.35 35.59
C ARG A 78 10.14 2.08 35.27
N THR A 79 9.92 1.21 36.22
CA THR A 79 9.19 -0.04 36.01
C THR A 79 7.75 0.25 35.58
N TYR A 80 7.07 1.24 36.16
CA TYR A 80 5.75 1.65 35.70
C TYR A 80 5.76 2.23 34.28
N ARG A 81 6.76 3.03 33.92
CA ARG A 81 6.92 3.55 32.55
C ARG A 81 7.07 2.45 31.51
N VAL A 82 7.75 1.35 31.87
CA VAL A 82 7.99 0.20 30.97
C VAL A 82 6.82 -0.79 30.98
N ARG A 83 6.19 -1.05 32.12
CA ARG A 83 5.28 -2.18 32.34
C ARG A 83 3.92 -1.81 32.91
N GLY A 84 3.68 -0.54 33.24
CA GLY A 84 2.43 -0.08 33.83
C GLY A 84 1.21 -0.43 32.98
N HIS A 85 1.34 -0.41 31.65
CA HIS A 85 0.29 -0.80 30.69
C HIS A 85 -0.27 -2.21 30.95
N LEU A 86 0.55 -3.14 31.51
CA LEU A 86 0.10 -4.50 31.84
C LEU A 86 -0.93 -4.55 32.98
N ALA A 87 -0.97 -3.51 33.80
CA ALA A 87 -1.94 -3.37 34.88
C ALA A 87 -3.09 -2.38 34.52
N ALA A 88 -3.11 -1.86 33.30
CA ALA A 88 -4.17 -0.95 32.85
C ALA A 88 -5.51 -1.70 32.72
N LYS A 89 -6.59 -1.00 33.01
CA LYS A 89 -7.98 -1.52 32.98
C LYS A 89 -8.53 -1.40 31.56
N LEU A 90 -8.03 -2.22 30.66
CA LEU A 90 -8.33 -2.12 29.23
C LEU A 90 -9.58 -2.88 28.81
N ASP A 91 -9.80 -4.09 29.37
CA ASP A 91 -10.90 -4.96 28.95
C ASP A 91 -12.26 -4.52 29.53
N PRO A 92 -13.22 -4.05 28.71
CA PRO A 92 -14.54 -3.65 29.17
C PRO A 92 -15.35 -4.80 29.79
N LEU A 93 -15.08 -6.06 29.38
CA LEU A 93 -15.78 -7.23 29.89
C LEU A 93 -15.16 -7.80 31.18
N GLY A 94 -13.97 -7.35 31.56
CA GLY A 94 -13.25 -7.84 32.75
C GLY A 94 -12.86 -9.33 32.69
N LEU A 95 -12.83 -9.92 31.52
CA LEU A 95 -12.41 -11.31 31.30
C LEU A 95 -10.90 -11.46 31.36
N HIS A 96 -10.17 -10.46 30.91
CA HIS A 96 -8.74 -10.33 31.08
C HIS A 96 -8.44 -9.63 32.40
N ARG A 97 -8.35 -10.40 33.48
CA ARG A 97 -7.86 -9.88 34.77
C ARG A 97 -6.35 -9.86 34.73
N SER A 98 -5.79 -8.68 34.61
CA SER A 98 -4.36 -8.49 34.85
C SER A 98 -4.15 -8.37 36.35
N ASP A 99 -3.63 -9.43 37.02
CA ASP A 99 -3.06 -9.25 38.34
C ASP A 99 -1.94 -8.21 38.26
N LEU A 100 -1.83 -7.35 39.28
CA LEU A 100 -0.74 -6.38 39.30
C LEU A 100 0.60 -7.12 39.22
N PRO A 101 1.42 -6.92 38.19
CA PRO A 101 2.73 -7.53 38.10
C PRO A 101 3.55 -7.28 39.39
N ALA A 102 4.21 -8.31 39.91
CA ALA A 102 4.92 -8.19 41.21
C ALA A 102 5.95 -7.05 41.23
N ASP A 103 6.59 -6.79 40.06
CA ASP A 103 7.56 -5.71 39.90
C ASP A 103 6.98 -4.31 39.89
N LEU A 104 5.64 -4.15 39.83
CA LEU A 104 4.94 -2.88 40.03
C LEU A 104 4.60 -2.61 41.49
N THR A 105 4.98 -3.51 42.42
CA THR A 105 4.72 -3.32 43.87
C THR A 105 5.91 -2.65 44.56
N PRO A 106 5.69 -1.80 45.55
CA PRO A 106 6.77 -1.24 46.37
C PRO A 106 7.66 -2.29 47.02
N GLU A 107 7.08 -3.40 47.46
CA GLU A 107 7.76 -4.50 48.12
C GLU A 107 8.84 -5.13 47.26
N TYR A 108 8.60 -5.28 45.98
CA TYR A 108 9.58 -5.78 44.99
C TYR A 108 10.83 -4.88 44.92
N HIS A 109 10.64 -3.57 45.09
CA HIS A 109 11.73 -2.59 45.12
C HIS A 109 12.34 -2.39 46.50
N GLY A 110 11.96 -3.25 47.51
CA GLY A 110 12.54 -3.25 48.84
C GLY A 110 11.97 -2.20 49.80
N PHE A 111 10.77 -1.66 49.51
CA PHE A 111 10.05 -0.82 50.46
C PHE A 111 9.10 -1.63 51.34
N GLY A 112 9.31 -1.58 52.65
CA GLY A 112 8.41 -2.19 53.63
C GLY A 112 7.27 -1.25 54.02
N PRO A 113 6.27 -1.75 54.80
CA PRO A 113 5.14 -0.94 55.23
C PRO A 113 5.52 0.33 55.99
N GLY A 114 6.62 0.35 56.70
CA GLY A 114 7.14 1.51 57.45
C GLY A 114 7.83 2.58 56.59
N ASP A 115 8.08 2.26 55.30
CA ASP A 115 8.79 3.18 54.38
C ASP A 115 7.79 4.00 53.51
N LEU A 116 6.53 3.59 53.44
CA LEU A 116 5.55 4.10 52.46
C LEU A 116 5.23 5.59 52.63
N ASP A 117 5.31 6.12 53.83
CA ASP A 117 4.93 7.51 54.14
C ASP A 117 6.14 8.45 54.40
N ARG A 118 7.37 7.93 54.17
CA ARG A 118 8.61 8.69 54.31
C ARG A 118 8.89 9.47 53.00
N PRO A 119 9.11 10.81 53.09
CA PRO A 119 9.43 11.61 51.88
C PRO A 119 10.80 11.24 51.33
N ILE A 120 10.84 10.85 50.07
CA ILE A 120 12.03 10.46 49.31
C ILE A 120 12.31 11.54 48.25
N TRP A 121 13.57 11.86 48.03
CA TRP A 121 13.96 12.78 46.95
C TRP A 121 13.95 12.03 45.63
N ILE A 122 13.21 12.58 44.63
CA ILE A 122 13.07 11.99 43.27
C ILE A 122 13.45 12.96 42.15
N GLY A 123 14.02 14.14 42.53
CA GLY A 123 14.69 15.05 41.61
C GLY A 123 13.81 15.63 40.49
N GLY A 124 12.56 15.92 40.77
CA GLY A 124 11.60 16.48 39.81
C GLY A 124 10.81 15.45 39.03
N ALA A 125 11.09 14.14 39.19
CA ALA A 125 10.30 13.09 38.55
C ALA A 125 8.82 13.19 38.99
N LEU A 126 7.89 12.90 38.07
CA LEU A 126 6.44 13.01 38.29
C LEU A 126 5.98 14.43 38.77
N GLY A 127 6.80 15.46 38.55
CA GLY A 127 6.53 16.85 39.00
C GLY A 127 6.85 17.11 40.49
N PHE A 128 7.47 16.18 41.24
CA PHE A 128 7.78 16.31 42.65
C PHE A 128 9.30 16.30 42.88
N GLU A 129 9.82 17.29 43.64
CA GLU A 129 11.20 17.21 44.16
C GLU A 129 11.34 16.11 45.20
N ARG A 130 10.29 15.97 46.05
CA ARG A 130 10.18 14.90 47.06
C ARG A 130 8.75 14.39 47.10
N ALA A 131 8.59 13.07 47.22
CA ALA A 131 7.29 12.43 47.39
C ALA A 131 7.42 11.18 48.24
N THR A 132 6.37 10.75 48.89
CA THR A 132 6.28 9.47 49.56
C THR A 132 6.07 8.34 48.56
N VAL A 133 6.45 7.10 48.89
CA VAL A 133 6.18 5.93 48.02
C VAL A 133 4.69 5.81 47.70
N ARG A 134 3.83 6.12 48.66
CA ARG A 134 2.37 6.10 48.49
C ARG A 134 1.89 7.13 47.43
N GLU A 135 2.44 8.33 47.47
CA GLU A 135 2.14 9.37 46.46
C GLU A 135 2.67 8.97 45.10
N ILE A 136 3.91 8.46 45.01
CA ILE A 136 4.52 7.96 43.79
C ILE A 136 3.64 6.88 43.15
N VAL A 137 3.26 5.86 43.89
CA VAL A 137 2.43 4.74 43.41
C VAL A 137 1.05 5.25 42.96
N LYS A 138 0.44 6.16 43.73
CA LYS A 138 -0.86 6.72 43.38
C LYS A 138 -0.83 7.46 42.04
N VAL A 139 0.20 8.29 41.82
CA VAL A 139 0.35 9.02 40.54
C VAL A 139 0.67 8.05 39.38
N LEU A 140 1.56 7.08 39.59
CA LEU A 140 1.92 6.10 38.58
C LEU A 140 0.72 5.21 38.19
N GLN A 141 -0.07 4.76 39.15
CA GLN A 141 -1.28 3.98 38.87
C GLN A 141 -2.34 4.81 38.15
N ALA A 142 -2.50 6.08 38.49
CA ALA A 142 -3.43 6.97 37.80
C ALA A 142 -3.01 7.17 36.33
N ASN A 143 -1.71 7.36 36.06
CA ASN A 143 -1.20 7.66 34.73
C ASN A 143 -1.05 6.43 33.83
N TYR A 144 -0.67 5.27 34.38
CA TYR A 144 -0.27 4.09 33.58
C TYR A 144 -1.18 2.87 33.74
N CYS A 145 -2.04 2.84 34.79
CA CYS A 145 -2.88 1.68 35.10
C CYS A 145 -4.39 2.02 35.08
N GLY A 146 -4.76 3.17 34.51
CA GLY A 146 -6.15 3.62 34.34
C GLY A 146 -6.83 3.00 33.11
N ALA A 147 -7.69 3.76 32.45
CA ALA A 147 -8.34 3.39 31.19
C ALA A 147 -7.37 3.46 29.98
N VAL A 148 -6.19 4.04 30.17
CA VAL A 148 -5.15 4.16 29.13
C VAL A 148 -3.88 3.46 29.61
N GLY A 149 -3.28 2.65 28.74
CA GLY A 149 -1.94 2.08 28.88
C GLY A 149 -1.05 2.62 27.75
N LEU A 150 0.18 3.04 28.05
CA LEU A 150 1.11 3.56 27.07
C LEU A 150 2.37 2.70 26.99
N GLU A 151 2.73 2.28 25.77
CA GLU A 151 4.01 1.66 25.45
C GLU A 151 4.86 2.62 24.61
N TYR A 152 5.97 3.09 25.14
CA TYR A 152 6.86 4.06 24.47
C TYR A 152 8.34 3.90 24.82
N MET A 153 8.65 3.11 25.85
CA MET A 153 10.04 2.96 26.31
C MET A 153 10.94 2.15 25.37
N HIS A 154 10.37 1.55 24.31
CA HIS A 154 11.07 0.88 23.22
C HIS A 154 11.53 1.85 22.12
N ILE A 155 11.11 3.12 22.18
CA ILE A 155 11.48 4.17 21.21
C ILE A 155 12.89 4.66 21.56
N ASN A 156 13.77 4.75 20.55
CA ASN A 156 15.15 5.23 20.77
C ASN A 156 15.25 6.76 20.82
N ASP A 157 14.37 7.48 20.11
CA ASP A 157 14.37 8.94 20.10
C ASP A 157 13.94 9.51 21.47
N LEU A 158 14.82 10.33 22.07
CA LEU A 158 14.57 10.93 23.38
C LEU A 158 13.50 12.04 23.32
N GLY A 159 13.39 12.73 22.20
CA GLY A 159 12.38 13.77 22.00
C GLY A 159 10.97 13.18 21.96
N GLU A 160 10.79 12.09 21.19
CA GLU A 160 9.54 11.36 21.12
C GLU A 160 9.13 10.79 22.49
N ARG A 161 10.06 10.14 23.21
CA ARG A 161 9.79 9.62 24.56
C ARG A 161 9.43 10.72 25.55
N ARG A 162 10.18 11.81 25.57
CA ARG A 162 9.92 12.94 26.48
C ARG A 162 8.56 13.57 26.20
N PHE A 163 8.22 13.75 24.93
CA PHE A 163 6.93 14.28 24.52
C PHE A 163 5.76 13.44 25.07
N LEU A 164 5.83 12.12 24.90
CA LEU A 164 4.80 11.20 25.38
C LEU A 164 4.74 11.15 26.90
N GLN A 165 5.91 11.13 27.56
CA GLN A 165 6.00 11.15 29.01
C GLN A 165 5.40 12.43 29.61
N GLU A 166 5.71 13.61 29.05
CA GLU A 166 5.16 14.87 29.51
C GLU A 166 3.64 14.94 29.38
N ARG A 167 3.07 14.34 28.30
CA ARG A 167 1.61 14.23 28.10
C ARG A 167 0.92 13.25 29.06
N MET A 168 1.64 12.25 29.56
CA MET A 168 1.11 11.26 30.51
C MET A 168 1.37 11.62 31.97
N GLU A 169 2.46 12.33 32.28
CA GLU A 169 2.88 12.62 33.65
C GLU A 169 2.80 14.11 34.02
N GLY A 170 2.54 15.01 33.07
CA GLY A 170 2.48 16.44 33.28
C GLY A 170 1.23 16.90 34.07
N LYS A 171 1.21 18.18 34.43
CA LYS A 171 0.04 18.79 35.08
C LYS A 171 -1.22 18.77 34.22
N ASP A 172 -1.06 18.66 32.90
CA ASP A 172 -2.13 18.58 31.90
C ASP A 172 -2.42 17.12 31.47
N ALA A 173 -1.90 16.16 32.22
CA ALA A 173 -2.10 14.73 31.94
C ALA A 173 -3.53 14.25 32.28
N GLU A 174 -4.30 15.02 33.07
CA GLU A 174 -5.70 14.71 33.28
C GLU A 174 -6.52 14.90 32.00
N ILE A 175 -7.26 13.87 31.64
CA ILE A 175 -8.20 13.92 30.51
C ILE A 175 -9.33 14.88 30.89
N GLN A 176 -9.29 16.11 30.40
CA GLN A 176 -10.29 17.12 30.66
C GLN A 176 -10.97 17.59 29.38
N PHE A 177 -12.27 17.46 29.35
CA PHE A 177 -13.13 18.05 28.32
C PHE A 177 -14.07 19.08 28.95
N THR A 178 -14.39 20.13 28.19
CA THR A 178 -15.44 21.07 28.59
C THR A 178 -16.79 20.36 28.66
N PRO A 179 -17.78 20.88 29.42
CA PRO A 179 -19.12 20.32 29.41
C PRO A 179 -19.72 20.17 28.01
N GLU A 180 -19.44 21.08 27.09
CA GLU A 180 -19.87 21.04 25.70
C GLU A 180 -19.17 19.91 24.94
N GLY A 181 -17.85 19.74 25.15
CA GLY A 181 -17.06 18.65 24.58
C GLY A 181 -17.60 17.29 25.04
N LYS A 182 -17.89 17.13 26.32
CA LYS A 182 -18.48 15.91 26.89
C LYS A 182 -19.85 15.58 26.28
N ARG A 183 -20.71 16.60 26.12
CA ARG A 183 -22.01 16.44 25.43
C ARG A 183 -21.82 16.00 23.97
N SER A 184 -20.90 16.66 23.25
CA SER A 184 -20.61 16.33 21.85
C SER A 184 -20.12 14.88 21.71
N ILE A 185 -19.24 14.41 22.60
CA ILE A 185 -18.77 13.00 22.62
C ILE A 185 -19.98 12.07 22.85
N LEU A 186 -20.85 12.36 23.83
CA LEU A 186 -22.02 11.52 24.10
C LEU A 186 -23.02 11.52 22.93
N THR A 187 -23.28 12.68 22.31
CA THR A 187 -24.11 12.74 21.09
C THR A 187 -23.58 11.80 20.00
N LYS A 188 -22.27 11.83 19.73
CA LYS A 188 -21.67 10.96 18.72
C LYS A 188 -21.73 9.47 19.09
N VAL A 189 -21.61 9.11 20.36
CA VAL A 189 -21.84 7.74 20.84
C VAL A 189 -23.30 7.32 20.64
N ILE A 190 -24.27 8.20 20.98
CA ILE A 190 -25.70 7.95 20.77
C ILE A 190 -25.99 7.76 19.26
N GLU A 191 -25.50 8.65 18.41
CA GLU A 191 -25.66 8.54 16.95
C GLU A 191 -25.13 7.17 16.43
N GLY A 192 -23.90 6.79 16.81
CA GLY A 192 -23.30 5.53 16.43
C GLY A 192 -24.12 4.32 16.88
N GLU A 193 -24.57 4.31 18.14
CA GLU A 193 -25.35 3.22 18.74
C GLU A 193 -26.75 3.12 18.15
N GLN A 194 -27.46 4.23 18.01
CA GLN A 194 -28.83 4.24 17.47
C GLN A 194 -28.84 3.89 15.97
N TRP A 195 -27.77 4.24 15.21
CA TRP A 195 -27.60 3.81 13.83
C TRP A 195 -27.56 2.27 13.72
N GLU A 196 -26.73 1.61 14.51
CA GLU A 196 -26.64 0.15 14.52
C GLU A 196 -27.97 -0.50 14.93
N LYS A 197 -28.63 0.01 15.97
CA LYS A 197 -29.95 -0.45 16.42
C LYS A 197 -31.03 -0.25 15.36
N PHE A 198 -30.99 0.86 14.65
CA PHE A 198 -31.96 1.17 13.60
C PHE A 198 -31.82 0.17 12.44
N LEU A 199 -30.58 -0.05 11.98
CA LEU A 199 -30.30 -1.05 10.93
C LEU A 199 -30.69 -2.46 11.37
N ALA A 200 -30.40 -2.84 12.62
CA ALA A 200 -30.78 -4.15 13.16
C ALA A 200 -32.28 -4.38 13.13
N ARG A 201 -33.08 -3.33 13.46
CA ARG A 201 -34.56 -3.38 13.48
C ARG A 201 -35.14 -3.43 12.05
N LYS A 202 -34.62 -2.61 11.13
CA LYS A 202 -35.16 -2.49 9.76
C LYS A 202 -34.73 -3.63 8.84
N TYR A 203 -33.53 -4.19 9.04
CA TYR A 203 -32.91 -5.18 8.15
C TYR A 203 -32.43 -6.42 8.90
N VAL A 204 -33.39 -7.12 9.50
CA VAL A 204 -33.13 -8.33 10.30
C VAL A 204 -32.39 -9.39 9.48
N GLY A 205 -31.29 -9.93 10.02
CA GLY A 205 -30.50 -11.00 9.40
C GLY A 205 -29.68 -10.60 8.16
N THR A 206 -29.75 -9.32 7.75
CA THR A 206 -28.94 -8.83 6.64
C THR A 206 -27.54 -8.48 7.14
N LYS A 207 -26.49 -8.88 6.42
CA LYS A 207 -25.11 -8.55 6.76
C LYS A 207 -24.89 -7.04 6.74
N ARG A 208 -24.43 -6.48 7.85
CA ARG A 208 -24.05 -5.08 8.01
C ARG A 208 -22.70 -4.87 8.68
N PHE A 209 -22.17 -5.91 9.39
CA PHE A 209 -20.90 -5.88 10.14
C PHE A 209 -20.83 -4.66 11.10
N GLY A 210 -21.80 -4.59 12.01
CA GLY A 210 -21.99 -3.44 12.89
C GLY A 210 -20.80 -3.14 13.81
N LEU A 211 -20.75 -1.90 14.28
CA LEU A 211 -19.75 -1.39 15.24
C LEU A 211 -20.16 -1.65 16.70
N ASP A 212 -21.28 -2.32 16.91
CA ASP A 212 -21.87 -2.52 18.25
C ASP A 212 -20.84 -3.03 19.28
N GLY A 213 -20.62 -2.24 20.34
CA GLY A 213 -19.62 -2.46 21.37
C GLY A 213 -18.29 -1.73 21.16
N GLY A 214 -18.16 -0.96 20.07
CA GLY A 214 -16.99 -0.14 19.74
C GLY A 214 -17.33 1.28 19.30
N GLU A 215 -18.49 1.80 19.69
CA GLU A 215 -19.05 3.10 19.23
C GLU A 215 -18.19 4.31 19.62
N SER A 216 -17.31 4.17 20.61
CA SER A 216 -16.31 5.20 20.97
C SER A 216 -15.36 5.56 19.82
N ALA A 217 -15.26 4.69 18.80
CA ALA A 217 -14.49 4.99 17.57
C ALA A 217 -15.06 6.19 16.79
N ILE A 218 -16.39 6.46 16.89
CA ILE A 218 -17.02 7.56 16.14
C ILE A 218 -16.56 8.93 16.64
N PRO A 219 -16.73 9.30 17.93
CA PRO A 219 -16.19 10.57 18.44
C PRO A 219 -14.67 10.64 18.36
N ALA A 220 -13.96 9.51 18.42
CA ALA A 220 -12.52 9.44 18.28
C ALA A 220 -12.04 9.85 16.88
N LEU A 221 -12.68 9.37 15.83
CA LEU A 221 -12.37 9.78 14.45
C LEU A 221 -12.70 11.26 14.20
N GLU A 222 -13.82 11.77 14.74
CA GLU A 222 -14.16 13.19 14.71
C GLU A 222 -13.06 14.05 15.37
N ALA A 223 -12.46 13.56 16.46
CA ALA A 223 -11.34 14.24 17.11
C ALA A 223 -10.09 14.28 16.21
N VAL A 224 -9.75 13.18 15.53
CA VAL A 224 -8.62 13.17 14.58
C VAL A 224 -8.83 14.19 13.47
N ILE A 225 -10.05 14.29 12.92
CA ILE A 225 -10.37 15.26 11.86
C ILE A 225 -10.23 16.69 12.37
N LYS A 226 -10.82 16.98 13.54
CA LYS A 226 -10.78 18.32 14.17
C LYS A 226 -9.34 18.75 14.48
N TYR A 227 -8.62 17.94 15.24
CA TYR A 227 -7.24 18.27 15.63
C TYR A 227 -6.28 18.22 14.44
N GLY A 228 -6.47 17.30 13.48
CA GLY A 228 -5.74 17.29 12.23
C GLY A 228 -5.83 18.62 11.50
N GLY A 229 -7.06 19.14 11.32
CA GLY A 229 -7.29 20.46 10.72
C GLY A 229 -6.60 21.60 11.48
N GLN A 230 -6.66 21.58 12.81
CA GLN A 230 -5.96 22.57 13.66
C GLN A 230 -4.43 22.51 13.49
N TYR A 231 -3.87 21.34 13.23
CA TYR A 231 -2.43 21.14 12.97
C TYR A 231 -2.04 21.25 11.50
N GLY A 232 -2.94 21.71 10.61
CA GLY A 232 -2.64 22.00 9.21
C GLY A 232 -2.89 20.85 8.23
N VAL A 233 -3.54 19.76 8.66
CA VAL A 233 -4.01 18.71 7.76
C VAL A 233 -5.17 19.25 6.92
N THR A 234 -5.08 19.07 5.61
CA THR A 234 -6.11 19.48 4.64
C THR A 234 -6.75 18.30 3.92
N GLU A 235 -6.17 17.11 4.04
CA GLU A 235 -6.73 15.86 3.51
C GLU A 235 -6.46 14.69 4.43
N ILE A 236 -7.47 13.85 4.63
CA ILE A 236 -7.36 12.60 5.38
C ILE A 236 -7.80 11.45 4.47
N ASP A 237 -6.89 10.52 4.20
CA ASP A 237 -7.16 9.29 3.47
C ASP A 237 -7.39 8.14 4.45
N VAL A 238 -8.55 7.48 4.34
CA VAL A 238 -8.97 6.45 5.29
C VAL A 238 -9.02 5.09 4.61
N GLY A 239 -8.38 4.09 5.22
CA GLY A 239 -8.56 2.67 4.93
C GLY A 239 -9.22 1.96 6.10
N MET A 240 -10.17 1.09 5.83
CA MET A 240 -10.80 0.30 6.89
C MET A 240 -11.43 -0.98 6.37
N ALA A 241 -11.50 -2.00 7.23
CA ALA A 241 -12.26 -3.21 6.99
C ALA A 241 -13.79 -2.94 6.98
N HIS A 242 -14.57 -4.00 6.79
CA HIS A 242 -16.04 -3.92 6.73
C HIS A 242 -16.70 -3.56 8.08
N ARG A 243 -16.08 -3.92 9.24
CA ARG A 243 -16.69 -3.70 10.56
C ARG A 243 -16.76 -2.22 10.90
N GLY A 244 -17.99 -1.75 11.20
CA GLY A 244 -18.27 -0.34 11.47
C GLY A 244 -18.27 0.56 10.25
N ARG A 245 -18.04 0.02 9.04
CA ARG A 245 -17.90 0.86 7.84
C ARG A 245 -19.16 1.65 7.51
N LEU A 246 -20.35 1.05 7.65
CA LEU A 246 -21.62 1.76 7.40
C LEU A 246 -21.81 2.92 8.38
N ASN A 247 -21.38 2.74 9.63
CA ASN A 247 -21.39 3.78 10.66
C ASN A 247 -20.41 4.93 10.31
N VAL A 248 -19.17 4.60 9.94
CA VAL A 248 -18.18 5.58 9.50
C VAL A 248 -18.66 6.31 8.24
N LEU A 249 -19.21 5.61 7.24
CA LEU A 249 -19.75 6.23 6.02
C LEU A 249 -20.80 7.30 6.32
N SER A 250 -21.74 7.06 7.24
CA SER A 250 -22.79 8.03 7.58
C SER A 250 -22.36 9.04 8.64
N ASN A 251 -21.88 8.60 9.79
CA ASN A 251 -21.68 9.46 10.96
C ASN A 251 -20.33 10.21 10.97
N VAL A 252 -19.34 9.76 10.19
CA VAL A 252 -18.03 10.44 10.05
C VAL A 252 -17.88 11.08 8.67
N MET A 253 -18.10 10.29 7.60
CA MET A 253 -17.91 10.75 6.21
C MET A 253 -19.09 11.57 5.69
N GLY A 254 -20.26 11.54 6.36
CA GLY A 254 -21.44 12.30 5.96
C GLY A 254 -22.16 11.77 4.71
N LYS A 255 -22.01 10.49 4.37
CA LYS A 255 -22.82 9.86 3.33
C LYS A 255 -24.29 9.87 3.76
N PRO A 256 -25.24 10.34 2.92
CA PRO A 256 -26.64 10.42 3.29
C PRO A 256 -27.20 9.06 3.73
N TYR A 257 -27.94 9.01 4.85
CA TYR A 257 -28.56 7.78 5.36
C TYR A 257 -29.48 7.13 4.32
N ARG A 258 -30.26 7.96 3.60
CA ARG A 258 -31.16 7.52 2.51
C ARG A 258 -30.44 6.76 1.41
N ALA A 259 -29.16 7.09 1.13
CA ALA A 259 -28.36 6.37 0.15
C ALA A 259 -28.04 4.94 0.63
N ILE A 260 -27.65 4.80 1.92
CA ILE A 260 -27.37 3.49 2.52
C ILE A 260 -28.66 2.65 2.61
N PHE A 261 -29.79 3.26 3.00
CA PHE A 261 -31.08 2.56 3.02
C PHE A 261 -31.51 2.08 1.64
N ASN A 262 -31.31 2.90 0.60
CA ASN A 262 -31.55 2.51 -0.80
C ASN A 262 -30.67 1.31 -1.22
N GLU A 263 -29.41 1.30 -0.82
CA GLU A 263 -28.49 0.18 -1.07
C GLU A 263 -28.92 -1.11 -0.35
N PHE A 264 -29.51 -1.01 0.85
CA PHE A 264 -30.14 -2.14 1.54
C PHE A 264 -31.38 -2.68 0.81
N ALA A 265 -32.13 -1.81 0.17
CA ALA A 265 -33.29 -2.18 -0.64
C ALA A 265 -32.92 -2.74 -2.03
N GLY A 266 -31.61 -2.83 -2.35
CA GLY A 266 -31.14 -3.33 -3.66
C GLY A 266 -31.08 -2.24 -4.73
N GLY A 267 -31.16 -0.97 -4.35
CA GLY A 267 -31.00 0.15 -5.27
C GLY A 267 -29.57 0.30 -5.79
N ALA A 268 -29.45 1.01 -6.93
CA ALA A 268 -28.16 1.26 -7.55
C ALA A 268 -27.29 2.17 -6.68
N THR A 269 -25.99 1.89 -6.67
CA THR A 269 -24.97 2.72 -5.99
C THR A 269 -24.49 3.87 -6.87
N ASN A 270 -24.59 3.71 -8.19
CA ASN A 270 -24.15 4.67 -9.20
C ASN A 270 -25.32 5.11 -10.08
N PRO A 271 -25.24 6.30 -10.72
CA PRO A 271 -26.16 6.68 -11.78
C PRO A 271 -26.23 5.64 -12.90
N ALA A 272 -27.40 5.46 -13.51
CA ALA A 272 -27.66 4.41 -14.50
C ALA A 272 -26.80 4.52 -15.77
N ASP A 273 -26.33 5.72 -16.10
CA ASP A 273 -25.49 6.04 -17.26
C ASP A 273 -24.01 5.74 -17.06
N VAL A 274 -23.58 5.48 -15.81
CA VAL A 274 -22.15 5.26 -15.52
C VAL A 274 -21.73 3.81 -15.70
N GLY A 275 -22.62 2.85 -15.54
CA GLY A 275 -22.32 1.41 -15.63
C GLY A 275 -21.49 0.88 -14.45
N GLY A 276 -20.81 -0.27 -14.67
CA GLY A 276 -20.04 -0.99 -13.64
C GLY A 276 -20.87 -2.11 -12.99
N SER A 277 -20.19 -3.11 -12.43
CA SER A 277 -20.83 -4.25 -11.73
C SER A 277 -21.32 -3.90 -10.34
N GLY A 278 -20.76 -2.81 -9.74
CA GLY A 278 -20.99 -2.44 -8.35
C GLY A 278 -20.36 -3.42 -7.36
N ASP A 279 -20.52 -3.13 -6.07
CA ASP A 279 -20.06 -3.97 -4.96
C ASP A 279 -21.06 -3.88 -3.79
N VAL A 280 -20.88 -4.74 -2.80
CA VAL A 280 -21.70 -4.72 -1.57
C VAL A 280 -21.45 -3.43 -0.77
N LYS A 281 -22.51 -2.94 -0.13
CA LYS A 281 -22.50 -1.63 0.54
C LYS A 281 -21.36 -1.40 1.55
N TYR A 282 -20.94 -2.45 2.24
CA TYR A 282 -19.86 -2.39 3.23
C TYR A 282 -18.45 -2.51 2.64
N HIS A 283 -18.31 -2.40 1.31
CA HIS A 283 -17.04 -2.23 0.59
C HIS A 283 -16.90 -0.85 -0.07
N LEU A 284 -17.99 -0.09 -0.16
CA LEU A 284 -17.99 1.17 -0.88
C LEU A 284 -17.19 2.25 -0.15
N GLY A 285 -16.58 3.13 -0.94
CA GLY A 285 -15.92 4.34 -0.49
C GLY A 285 -16.79 5.57 -0.66
N THR A 286 -16.32 6.69 -0.15
CA THR A 286 -16.92 8.03 -0.34
C THR A 286 -15.91 9.11 -0.05
N SER A 287 -16.15 10.31 -0.58
CA SER A 287 -15.36 11.50 -0.26
C SER A 287 -16.28 12.64 0.17
N SER A 288 -15.83 13.44 1.11
CA SER A 288 -16.57 14.61 1.60
C SER A 288 -15.63 15.66 2.18
N ASP A 289 -16.11 16.88 2.26
CA ASP A 289 -15.42 17.95 2.96
C ASP A 289 -16.05 18.16 4.35
N ARG A 290 -15.21 18.27 5.37
CA ARG A 290 -15.63 18.59 6.73
C ARG A 290 -14.96 19.89 7.19
N GLU A 291 -15.64 20.64 8.02
CA GLU A 291 -15.12 21.89 8.55
C GLU A 291 -15.29 21.92 10.08
N PHE A 292 -14.19 22.18 10.78
CA PHE A 292 -14.13 22.36 12.22
C PHE A 292 -13.33 23.62 12.55
N ASP A 293 -13.90 24.50 13.34
CA ASP A 293 -13.25 25.74 13.79
C ASP A 293 -12.65 26.58 12.64
N GLY A 294 -13.33 26.59 11.47
CA GLY A 294 -12.88 27.28 10.26
C GLY A 294 -11.80 26.53 9.44
N ASN A 295 -11.37 25.36 9.88
CA ASN A 295 -10.44 24.51 9.13
C ASN A 295 -11.20 23.49 8.27
N LYS A 296 -11.00 23.57 6.96
CA LYS A 296 -11.61 22.65 5.99
C LYS A 296 -10.68 21.47 5.75
N VAL A 297 -11.18 20.26 5.92
CA VAL A 297 -10.46 19.00 5.70
C VAL A 297 -11.24 18.16 4.70
N HIS A 298 -10.57 17.75 3.63
CA HIS A 298 -11.11 16.77 2.68
C HIS A 298 -10.93 15.36 3.22
N LEU A 299 -12.00 14.59 3.28
CA LEU A 299 -11.98 13.19 3.71
C LEU A 299 -12.17 12.27 2.51
N SER A 300 -11.38 11.22 2.43
CA SER A 300 -11.50 10.20 1.40
C SER A 300 -11.41 8.80 2.00
N LEU A 301 -12.54 8.10 2.09
CA LEU A 301 -12.58 6.69 2.48
C LEU A 301 -12.48 5.84 1.22
N LEU A 302 -11.40 5.08 1.10
CA LEU A 302 -11.16 4.24 -0.08
C LEU A 302 -12.08 3.01 -0.07
N PRO A 303 -12.61 2.59 -1.24
CA PRO A 303 -13.29 1.30 -1.34
C PRO A 303 -12.27 0.17 -1.18
N ASN A 304 -12.71 -0.98 -0.66
CA ASN A 304 -11.85 -2.16 -0.51
C ASN A 304 -12.67 -3.46 -0.53
N PRO A 305 -12.03 -4.60 -0.85
CA PRO A 305 -12.67 -5.92 -0.78
C PRO A 305 -12.74 -6.44 0.67
N SER A 306 -13.29 -7.63 0.86
CA SER A 306 -13.26 -8.34 2.15
C SER A 306 -11.89 -8.89 2.55
N HIS A 307 -10.86 -8.71 1.74
CA HIS A 307 -9.47 -9.11 2.02
C HIS A 307 -8.87 -8.12 3.03
N LEU A 308 -8.87 -8.53 4.30
CA LEU A 308 -8.45 -7.66 5.41
C LEU A 308 -7.02 -7.15 5.20
N GLU A 309 -6.81 -5.86 5.49
CA GLU A 309 -5.54 -5.13 5.41
C GLU A 309 -5.01 -4.89 3.97
N ALA A 310 -5.66 -5.43 2.94
CA ALA A 310 -5.22 -5.24 1.55
C ALA A 310 -5.36 -3.78 1.06
N VAL A 311 -6.18 -2.97 1.71
CA VAL A 311 -6.35 -1.55 1.40
C VAL A 311 -5.24 -0.67 1.99
N ASP A 312 -4.51 -1.14 3.00
CA ASP A 312 -3.52 -0.34 3.72
C ASP A 312 -2.45 0.25 2.79
N PRO A 313 -1.76 -0.55 1.96
CA PRO A 313 -0.77 0.01 1.04
C PRO A 313 -1.39 0.92 -0.02
N VAL A 314 -2.66 0.69 -0.41
CA VAL A 314 -3.38 1.54 -1.37
C VAL A 314 -3.61 2.94 -0.79
N VAL A 315 -4.01 3.03 0.48
CA VAL A 315 -4.16 4.30 1.19
C VAL A 315 -2.84 5.04 1.29
N LEU A 316 -1.78 4.34 1.72
CA LEU A 316 -0.45 4.94 1.85
C LEU A 316 0.09 5.46 0.50
N GLY A 317 -0.12 4.69 -0.57
CA GLY A 317 0.26 5.10 -1.92
C GLY A 317 -0.50 6.32 -2.42
N LYS A 318 -1.82 6.38 -2.20
CA LYS A 318 -2.65 7.55 -2.53
C LYS A 318 -2.19 8.78 -1.73
N ALA A 319 -2.04 8.66 -0.42
CA ALA A 319 -1.57 9.75 0.43
C ALA A 319 -0.20 10.29 -0.03
N ARG A 320 0.74 9.40 -0.36
CA ARG A 320 2.06 9.79 -0.88
C ARG A 320 1.96 10.55 -2.21
N ALA A 321 1.11 10.10 -3.12
CA ALA A 321 0.89 10.79 -4.39
C ALA A 321 0.33 12.21 -4.17
N VAL A 322 -0.67 12.37 -3.30
CA VAL A 322 -1.23 13.68 -2.96
C VAL A 322 -0.19 14.61 -2.34
N MET A 323 0.65 14.09 -1.43
CA MET A 323 1.79 14.85 -0.87
C MET A 323 2.74 15.34 -1.97
N THR A 324 3.13 14.44 -2.89
CA THR A 324 4.02 14.78 -4.01
C THR A 324 3.41 15.88 -4.87
N LEU A 325 2.13 15.78 -5.20
CA LEU A 325 1.40 16.77 -6.01
C LEU A 325 1.29 18.15 -5.35
N ARG A 326 1.26 18.19 -4.02
CA ARG A 326 1.21 19.45 -3.24
C ARG A 326 2.60 20.00 -2.89
N GLY A 327 3.66 19.28 -3.21
CA GLY A 327 5.03 19.63 -2.77
C GLY A 327 5.20 19.51 -1.25
N ASP A 328 4.38 18.69 -0.58
CA ASP A 328 4.44 18.47 0.86
C ASP A 328 5.56 17.46 1.20
N LYS A 329 6.76 17.96 1.37
CA LYS A 329 7.96 17.14 1.66
C LYS A 329 7.91 16.44 3.04
N HIS A 330 7.09 16.95 3.96
CA HIS A 330 7.09 16.53 5.37
C HIS A 330 5.82 15.79 5.78
N GLY A 331 4.88 15.59 4.87
CA GLY A 331 3.61 14.91 5.15
C GLY A 331 2.72 15.62 6.16
N LYS A 332 2.75 16.98 6.20
CA LYS A 332 1.97 17.76 7.16
C LYS A 332 0.54 18.03 6.72
N THR A 333 0.29 18.03 5.41
CA THR A 333 -1.02 18.39 4.84
C THR A 333 -1.92 17.19 4.56
N VAL A 334 -1.34 15.97 4.52
CA VAL A 334 -2.07 14.72 4.24
C VAL A 334 -1.86 13.75 5.40
N LEU A 335 -2.95 13.18 5.92
CA LEU A 335 -2.91 12.24 7.03
C LEU A 335 -3.59 10.91 6.63
N PRO A 336 -2.86 9.81 6.48
CA PRO A 336 -3.46 8.49 6.36
C PRO A 336 -3.94 7.97 7.73
N ILE A 337 -5.16 7.41 7.75
CA ILE A 337 -5.73 6.69 8.90
C ILE A 337 -6.08 5.27 8.45
N LEU A 338 -5.59 4.28 9.17
CA LEU A 338 -5.85 2.87 8.91
C LEU A 338 -6.59 2.26 10.11
N LEU A 339 -7.82 1.80 9.88
CA LEU A 339 -8.64 1.14 10.90
C LEU A 339 -8.55 -0.37 10.71
N HIS A 340 -8.09 -1.05 11.74
CA HIS A 340 -7.78 -2.48 11.74
C HIS A 340 -8.69 -3.27 12.67
N GLY A 341 -8.86 -4.56 12.39
CA GLY A 341 -9.29 -5.54 13.40
C GLY A 341 -8.06 -6.13 14.10
N ASP A 342 -8.20 -6.49 15.39
CA ASP A 342 -7.09 -7.01 16.20
C ASP A 342 -6.43 -8.26 15.61
N ALA A 343 -7.24 -9.22 15.20
CA ALA A 343 -6.72 -10.46 14.60
C ALA A 343 -6.06 -10.24 13.23
N ALA A 344 -6.56 -9.27 12.45
CA ALA A 344 -6.00 -8.94 11.14
C ALA A 344 -4.68 -8.18 11.26
N PHE A 345 -4.62 -7.18 12.15
CA PHE A 345 -3.39 -6.42 12.39
C PHE A 345 -2.23 -7.31 12.85
N ALA A 346 -2.51 -8.25 13.76
CA ALA A 346 -1.49 -9.19 14.25
C ALA A 346 -1.14 -10.29 13.23
N GLY A 347 -2.08 -10.67 12.34
CA GLY A 347 -1.96 -11.89 11.53
C GLY A 347 -1.63 -11.68 10.05
N GLN A 348 -1.99 -10.54 9.46
CA GLN A 348 -1.78 -10.29 8.03
C GLN A 348 -0.38 -9.72 7.77
N GLY A 349 0.43 -10.41 6.97
CA GLY A 349 1.80 -10.00 6.67
C GLY A 349 1.92 -8.63 6.00
N VAL A 350 0.91 -8.21 5.23
CA VAL A 350 0.87 -6.89 4.57
C VAL A 350 0.90 -5.73 5.58
N VAL A 351 0.44 -5.92 6.80
CA VAL A 351 0.58 -4.93 7.89
C VAL A 351 2.05 -4.62 8.16
N TRP A 352 2.88 -5.67 8.30
CA TRP A 352 4.33 -5.49 8.46
C TRP A 352 4.98 -4.84 7.23
N GLU A 353 4.55 -5.22 6.04
CA GLU A 353 5.04 -4.60 4.81
C GLU A 353 4.73 -3.10 4.78
N CYS A 354 3.51 -2.69 5.17
CA CYS A 354 3.13 -1.28 5.28
C CYS A 354 3.89 -0.53 6.38
N LEU A 355 4.03 -1.13 7.56
CA LEU A 355 4.83 -0.56 8.65
C LEU A 355 6.29 -0.33 8.21
N SER A 356 6.83 -1.22 7.37
CA SER A 356 8.19 -1.08 6.85
C SER A 356 8.39 0.10 5.90
N PHE A 357 7.31 0.70 5.36
CA PHE A 357 7.38 1.93 4.55
C PHE A 357 7.62 3.20 5.38
N SER A 358 7.40 3.11 6.69
CA SER A 358 7.58 4.25 7.60
C SER A 358 8.97 4.86 7.49
N GLY A 359 9.02 6.15 7.22
CA GLY A 359 10.27 6.89 7.09
C GLY A 359 11.15 6.53 5.89
N LEU A 360 10.71 5.65 4.98
CA LEU A 360 11.47 5.32 3.78
C LEU A 360 11.35 6.42 2.71
N PRO A 361 12.47 6.83 2.07
CA PRO A 361 12.42 7.72 0.92
C PRO A 361 11.52 7.16 -0.19
N GLY A 362 10.58 7.98 -0.68
CA GLY A 362 9.64 7.60 -1.73
C GLY A 362 8.39 6.81 -1.27
N TYR A 363 8.36 6.31 -0.03
CA TYR A 363 7.23 5.56 0.54
C TYR A 363 6.64 6.22 1.79
N GLY A 364 7.44 6.87 2.60
CA GLY A 364 6.99 7.52 3.83
C GLY A 364 5.93 8.60 3.58
N THR A 365 4.90 8.63 4.43
CA THR A 365 3.75 9.55 4.37
C THR A 365 3.78 10.60 5.49
N GLY A 366 4.89 10.75 6.20
CA GLY A 366 4.94 11.56 7.42
C GLY A 366 4.20 10.89 8.59
N GLY A 367 4.13 9.56 8.57
CA GLY A 367 3.44 8.70 9.54
C GLY A 367 1.95 8.50 9.25
N ALA A 368 1.42 7.38 9.70
CA ALA A 368 -0.01 7.04 9.71
C ALA A 368 -0.53 6.92 11.15
N ILE A 369 -1.82 7.11 11.35
CA ILE A 369 -2.50 6.71 12.58
C ILE A 369 -3.14 5.35 12.33
N HIS A 370 -2.66 4.34 13.07
CA HIS A 370 -3.23 3.01 13.08
C HIS A 370 -4.23 2.88 14.23
N PHE A 371 -5.49 2.63 13.91
CA PHE A 371 -6.55 2.51 14.90
C PHE A 371 -7.09 1.08 14.91
N ILE A 372 -6.79 0.32 15.94
CA ILE A 372 -7.22 -1.08 16.09
C ILE A 372 -8.55 -1.11 16.85
N ILE A 373 -9.62 -1.60 16.22
CA ILE A 373 -10.88 -1.96 16.85
C ILE A 373 -10.70 -3.38 17.42
N ASN A 374 -10.18 -3.46 18.64
CA ASN A 374 -9.81 -4.71 19.29
C ASN A 374 -11.02 -5.31 20.02
N ASN A 375 -11.82 -6.07 19.29
CA ASN A 375 -12.98 -6.74 19.85
C ASN A 375 -12.68 -8.12 20.46
N GLN A 376 -11.40 -8.47 20.61
CA GLN A 376 -10.89 -9.64 21.33
C GLN A 376 -11.34 -11.00 20.74
N VAL A 377 -11.73 -11.02 19.47
CA VAL A 377 -12.08 -12.28 18.75
C VAL A 377 -11.91 -12.12 17.26
N GLY A 378 -11.20 -13.05 16.61
CA GLY A 378 -11.08 -13.14 15.15
C GLY A 378 -11.99 -14.23 14.58
N PHE A 379 -13.09 -13.90 13.89
CA PHE A 379 -14.14 -14.86 13.52
C PHE A 379 -14.66 -15.59 14.77
N THR A 380 -14.16 -16.79 15.04
CA THR A 380 -14.45 -17.63 16.20
C THR A 380 -13.21 -17.98 17.02
N THR A 381 -12.05 -17.36 16.71
CA THR A 381 -10.77 -17.66 17.35
C THR A 381 -10.46 -16.63 18.42
N SER A 382 -10.28 -17.10 19.67
CA SER A 382 -9.87 -16.24 20.78
C SER A 382 -8.39 -15.84 20.66
N PRO A 383 -7.96 -14.69 21.23
CA PRO A 383 -6.61 -14.15 21.10
C PRO A 383 -5.49 -15.14 21.44
N GLN A 384 -5.64 -15.94 22.48
CA GLN A 384 -4.68 -16.96 22.92
C GLN A 384 -4.38 -18.04 21.87
N PHE A 385 -5.27 -18.21 20.86
CA PHE A 385 -5.09 -19.15 19.75
C PHE A 385 -4.79 -18.43 18.43
N ALA A 386 -4.88 -17.10 18.42
CA ALA A 386 -4.73 -16.28 17.20
C ALA A 386 -3.34 -15.63 17.09
N ARG A 387 -2.71 -15.32 18.23
CA ARG A 387 -1.40 -14.65 18.26
C ARG A 387 -0.58 -15.09 19.46
N SER A 388 0.76 -15.03 19.33
CA SER A 388 1.69 -15.36 20.40
C SER A 388 2.04 -14.17 21.29
N SER A 389 1.78 -12.95 20.82
CA SER A 389 2.07 -11.72 21.55
C SER A 389 0.92 -11.32 22.48
N PRO A 390 1.19 -10.60 23.58
CA PRO A 390 0.17 -10.08 24.48
C PRO A 390 -0.85 -9.18 23.77
N TYR A 391 -0.37 -8.28 22.91
CA TYR A 391 -1.19 -7.31 22.20
C TYR A 391 -1.15 -7.52 20.68
N PRO A 392 -2.22 -7.19 19.96
CA PRO A 392 -2.20 -7.21 18.50
C PRO A 392 -1.22 -6.18 17.91
N SER A 393 -0.98 -5.10 18.64
CA SER A 393 -0.12 -3.97 18.27
C SER A 393 1.38 -4.23 18.40
N ASP A 394 1.81 -5.37 18.98
CA ASP A 394 3.23 -5.66 19.22
C ASP A 394 4.09 -5.66 17.95
N VAL A 395 3.49 -5.93 16.78
CA VAL A 395 4.18 -5.86 15.49
C VAL A 395 4.73 -4.45 15.20
N ALA A 396 4.06 -3.40 15.68
CA ALA A 396 4.46 -2.01 15.43
C ALA A 396 5.70 -1.57 16.25
N LYS A 397 6.07 -2.33 17.27
CA LYS A 397 7.33 -2.11 18.02
C LYS A 397 8.56 -2.26 17.13
N GLY A 398 8.46 -3.04 16.04
CA GLY A 398 9.56 -3.22 15.08
C GLY A 398 9.99 -1.94 14.37
N ILE A 399 9.08 -0.98 14.22
CA ILE A 399 9.36 0.36 13.67
C ILE A 399 9.45 1.44 14.77
N GLN A 400 9.43 1.02 16.03
CA GLN A 400 9.46 1.91 17.21
C GLN A 400 8.27 2.88 17.27
N ALA A 401 7.10 2.48 16.79
CA ALA A 401 5.89 3.28 16.92
C ALA A 401 5.38 3.23 18.37
N PRO A 402 4.96 4.37 18.96
CA PRO A 402 4.28 4.37 20.25
C PRO A 402 2.92 3.70 20.15
N ILE A 403 2.49 3.06 21.24
CA ILE A 403 1.23 2.32 21.31
C ILE A 403 0.40 2.84 22.47
N LEU A 404 -0.80 3.28 22.19
CA LEU A 404 -1.81 3.70 23.16
C LEU A 404 -2.88 2.62 23.27
N HIS A 405 -2.91 1.87 24.34
CA HIS A 405 -3.99 0.95 24.66
C HIS A 405 -5.08 1.71 25.39
N VAL A 406 -6.34 1.52 25.04
CA VAL A 406 -7.44 2.27 25.67
C VAL A 406 -8.70 1.42 25.80
N ASN A 407 -9.41 1.59 26.92
CA ASN A 407 -10.71 0.98 27.14
C ASN A 407 -11.78 1.66 26.31
N GLY A 408 -12.47 0.93 25.43
CA GLY A 408 -13.53 1.44 24.56
C GLY A 408 -14.79 1.88 25.28
N ASP A 409 -15.02 1.47 26.55
CA ASP A 409 -16.13 1.96 27.36
C ASP A 409 -15.91 3.37 27.93
N ASP A 410 -14.70 3.92 27.78
CA ASP A 410 -14.38 5.30 28.16
C ASP A 410 -14.16 6.17 26.90
N PRO A 411 -15.23 6.78 26.34
CA PRO A 411 -15.11 7.55 25.11
C PRO A 411 -14.27 8.84 25.29
N GLU A 412 -14.14 9.40 26.51
CA GLU A 412 -13.22 10.51 26.75
C GLU A 412 -11.77 10.05 26.63
N ALA A 413 -11.44 8.89 27.19
CA ALA A 413 -10.09 8.31 27.09
C ALA A 413 -9.72 7.98 25.63
N VAL A 414 -10.66 7.39 24.85
CA VAL A 414 -10.43 7.10 23.43
C VAL A 414 -10.23 8.38 22.62
N THR A 415 -11.05 9.41 22.87
CA THR A 415 -10.92 10.72 22.22
C THR A 415 -9.59 11.41 22.56
N PHE A 416 -9.16 11.30 23.82
CA PHE A 416 -7.86 11.81 24.27
C PHE A 416 -6.69 11.10 23.54
N CYS A 417 -6.73 9.77 23.44
CA CYS A 417 -5.72 9.00 22.71
C CYS A 417 -5.62 9.43 21.24
N CYS A 418 -6.75 9.70 20.59
CA CYS A 418 -6.78 10.19 19.22
C CYS A 418 -6.22 11.62 19.09
N LYS A 419 -6.51 12.51 20.02
CA LYS A 419 -5.90 13.84 20.08
C LYS A 419 -4.38 13.72 20.22
N LEU A 420 -3.91 12.94 21.18
CA LEU A 420 -2.48 12.73 21.43
C LEU A 420 -1.77 12.11 20.22
N ALA A 421 -2.40 11.11 19.60
CA ALA A 421 -1.87 10.47 18.39
C ALA A 421 -1.73 11.45 17.23
N THR A 422 -2.73 12.32 17.04
CA THR A 422 -2.69 13.36 15.99
C THR A 422 -1.59 14.37 16.25
N GLU A 423 -1.45 14.82 17.49
CA GLU A 423 -0.40 15.75 17.91
C GLU A 423 1.01 15.13 17.72
N PHE A 424 1.19 13.87 18.16
CA PHE A 424 2.45 13.13 18.00
C PHE A 424 2.82 13.01 16.53
N ARG A 425 1.90 12.50 15.70
CA ARG A 425 2.12 12.31 14.27
C ARG A 425 2.47 13.62 13.58
N GLN A 426 1.76 14.71 13.89
CA GLN A 426 2.02 16.02 13.29
C GLN A 426 3.30 16.66 13.80
N THR A 427 3.74 16.32 15.00
CA THR A 427 5.01 16.84 15.54
C THR A 427 6.19 16.10 14.93
N PHE A 428 6.21 14.79 14.96
CA PHE A 428 7.38 13.97 14.63
C PHE A 428 7.36 13.38 13.22
N GLY A 429 6.20 13.32 12.55
CA GLY A 429 6.10 12.69 11.22
C GLY A 429 6.29 11.17 11.28
N ARG A 430 5.81 10.53 12.37
CA ARG A 430 5.97 9.10 12.67
C ARG A 430 4.62 8.43 12.84
N ASP A 431 4.59 7.11 12.59
CA ASP A 431 3.43 6.27 12.85
C ASP A 431 3.15 6.15 14.34
N ILE A 432 1.88 6.00 14.69
CA ILE A 432 1.39 5.77 16.04
C ILE A 432 0.21 4.82 16.01
N VAL A 433 0.10 3.96 17.02
CA VAL A 433 -0.95 2.94 17.13
C VAL A 433 -1.86 3.24 18.30
N ILE A 434 -3.16 3.17 18.07
CA ILE A 434 -4.21 3.19 19.09
C ILE A 434 -4.86 1.80 19.11
N ASP A 435 -4.76 1.07 20.20
CA ASP A 435 -5.37 -0.24 20.41
C ASP A 435 -6.58 -0.07 21.33
N MET A 436 -7.77 0.15 20.73
CA MET A 436 -9.03 0.34 21.46
C MET A 436 -9.64 -1.01 21.80
N TRP A 437 -9.55 -1.41 23.05
CA TRP A 437 -10.16 -2.62 23.59
C TRP A 437 -11.67 -2.45 23.75
N CYS A 438 -12.39 -3.29 23.02
CA CYS A 438 -13.84 -3.27 22.99
C CYS A 438 -14.39 -4.72 22.90
N TYR A 439 -15.62 -4.87 22.53
CA TYR A 439 -16.22 -6.18 22.29
C TYR A 439 -17.11 -6.15 21.05
N ARG A 440 -17.47 -7.29 20.54
CA ARG A 440 -18.38 -7.46 19.40
C ARG A 440 -19.70 -7.99 19.92
N ARG A 441 -20.77 -7.21 19.86
CA ARG A 441 -22.06 -7.58 20.46
C ARG A 441 -22.74 -8.75 19.75
N PHE A 442 -22.63 -8.86 18.45
CA PHE A 442 -23.20 -9.93 17.62
C PHE A 442 -22.12 -10.89 17.13
N GLY A 443 -22.49 -11.92 16.33
CA GLY A 443 -21.53 -12.81 15.69
C GLY A 443 -20.59 -12.09 14.70
N HIS A 444 -19.79 -12.86 13.96
CA HIS A 444 -18.94 -12.27 12.91
C HIS A 444 -19.80 -11.49 11.91
N ASN A 445 -20.96 -12.02 11.57
CA ASN A 445 -22.04 -11.33 10.88
C ASN A 445 -23.37 -11.57 11.62
N GLU A 446 -24.42 -10.86 11.25
CA GLU A 446 -25.69 -10.86 11.95
C GLU A 446 -26.48 -12.16 11.81
N GLY A 447 -26.08 -13.08 10.95
CA GLY A 447 -26.65 -14.44 10.82
C GLY A 447 -25.93 -15.49 11.63
N ASP A 448 -24.86 -15.13 12.35
CA ASP A 448 -24.02 -16.02 13.15
C ASP A 448 -24.42 -16.00 14.63
N GLU A 449 -24.45 -17.18 15.29
CA GLU A 449 -24.71 -17.30 16.74
C GLU A 449 -23.37 -17.52 17.47
N PRO A 450 -22.79 -16.45 18.04
CA PRO A 450 -21.45 -16.49 18.58
C PRO A 450 -21.30 -17.29 19.87
N SER A 451 -22.39 -17.57 20.59
CA SER A 451 -22.35 -18.37 21.80
C SER A 451 -22.03 -19.85 21.56
N PHE A 452 -22.09 -20.32 20.31
CA PHE A 452 -21.65 -21.68 19.95
C PHE A 452 -20.16 -21.88 20.20
N THR A 453 -19.36 -20.82 20.04
CA THR A 453 -17.90 -20.90 20.15
C THR A 453 -17.33 -20.10 21.33
N GLN A 454 -17.93 -18.97 21.72
CA GLN A 454 -17.54 -18.12 22.83
C GLN A 454 -18.65 -17.94 23.88
N PRO A 455 -19.14 -19.03 24.52
CA PRO A 455 -20.32 -18.96 25.42
C PRO A 455 -20.12 -18.06 26.62
N LEU A 456 -18.92 -18.06 27.23
CA LEU A 456 -18.61 -17.25 28.42
C LEU A 456 -18.54 -15.75 28.06
N MET A 457 -17.82 -15.41 27.00
CA MET A 457 -17.69 -14.03 26.52
C MET A 457 -19.07 -13.43 26.20
N TYR A 458 -19.90 -14.17 25.49
CA TYR A 458 -21.22 -13.68 25.11
C TYR A 458 -22.26 -13.73 26.26
N ALA A 459 -22.03 -14.49 27.34
CA ALA A 459 -22.79 -14.36 28.56
C ALA A 459 -22.55 -12.99 29.23
N GLU A 460 -21.30 -12.54 29.28
CA GLU A 460 -20.95 -11.21 29.79
C GLU A 460 -21.45 -10.09 28.84
N ILE A 461 -21.22 -10.19 27.54
CA ILE A 461 -21.67 -9.18 26.56
C ILE A 461 -23.18 -8.94 26.63
N ARG A 462 -24.00 -9.99 26.85
CA ARG A 462 -25.46 -9.85 26.96
C ARG A 462 -25.88 -9.00 28.19
N GLN A 463 -25.11 -9.02 29.26
CA GLN A 463 -25.37 -8.28 30.48
C GLN A 463 -24.71 -6.90 30.48
N HIS A 464 -23.73 -6.72 29.61
CA HIS A 464 -22.95 -5.47 29.56
C HIS A 464 -23.80 -4.31 29.03
N PRO A 465 -23.90 -3.20 29.76
CA PRO A 465 -24.69 -2.03 29.33
C PRO A 465 -24.04 -1.36 28.11
N PRO A 466 -24.81 -0.70 27.24
CA PRO A 466 -24.27 0.04 26.12
C PRO A 466 -23.45 1.25 26.57
N ILE A 467 -22.47 1.68 25.74
CA ILE A 467 -21.56 2.79 26.06
C ILE A 467 -22.33 4.09 26.33
N SER A 468 -23.41 4.38 25.58
CA SER A 468 -24.24 5.56 25.78
C SER A 468 -24.83 5.61 27.20
N LYS A 469 -25.17 4.44 27.79
CA LYS A 469 -25.65 4.35 29.15
C LYS A 469 -24.51 4.54 30.17
N ILE A 470 -23.39 3.83 30.01
CA ILE A 470 -22.24 3.93 30.93
C ILE A 470 -21.74 5.39 31.00
N TYR A 471 -21.54 6.01 29.86
CA TYR A 471 -21.03 7.36 29.79
C TYR A 471 -22.11 8.39 30.17
N GLY A 472 -23.36 8.17 29.78
CA GLY A 472 -24.49 9.04 30.19
C GLY A 472 -24.69 9.10 31.72
N GLU A 473 -24.67 7.95 32.42
CA GLU A 473 -24.76 7.87 33.88
C GLU A 473 -23.60 8.62 34.57
N ARG A 474 -22.38 8.52 34.00
CA ARG A 474 -21.22 9.29 34.46
C ARG A 474 -21.43 10.80 34.32
N LEU A 475 -21.94 11.30 33.18
CA LEU A 475 -22.17 12.72 32.96
C LEU A 475 -23.33 13.28 33.80
N ILE A 476 -24.33 12.46 34.09
CA ILE A 476 -25.41 12.82 35.04
C ILE A 476 -24.82 12.98 36.46
N ALA A 477 -23.98 12.05 36.90
CA ALA A 477 -23.31 12.11 38.19
C ALA A 477 -22.37 13.32 38.32
N GLU A 478 -21.73 13.73 37.21
CA GLU A 478 -20.90 14.92 37.11
C GLU A 478 -21.74 16.23 37.01
N GLY A 479 -23.05 16.15 36.84
CA GLY A 479 -23.93 17.32 36.69
C GLY A 479 -23.81 18.03 35.33
N VAL A 480 -23.27 17.36 34.30
CA VAL A 480 -23.12 17.92 32.95
C VAL A 480 -24.44 17.90 32.16
N ILE A 481 -25.24 16.85 32.37
CA ILE A 481 -26.53 16.59 31.70
C ILE A 481 -27.50 15.97 32.69
N ASP A 482 -28.78 15.84 32.29
CA ASP A 482 -29.78 15.02 32.95
C ASP A 482 -30.35 13.93 32.04
N GLN A 483 -31.17 13.05 32.58
CA GLN A 483 -31.78 11.96 31.80
C GLN A 483 -32.66 12.48 30.65
N GLY A 484 -33.36 13.62 30.88
CA GLY A 484 -34.21 14.25 29.88
C GLY A 484 -33.46 14.67 28.63
N TRP A 485 -32.19 15.13 28.77
CA TRP A 485 -31.32 15.47 27.68
C TRP A 485 -30.96 14.24 26.82
N ILE A 486 -30.57 13.13 27.46
CA ILE A 486 -30.27 11.85 26.74
C ILE A 486 -31.48 11.37 25.94
N ASP A 487 -32.68 11.41 26.58
CA ASP A 487 -33.91 10.96 25.94
C ASP A 487 -34.31 11.86 24.78
N GLN A 488 -34.01 13.14 24.83
CA GLN A 488 -34.27 14.10 23.76
C GLN A 488 -33.34 13.85 22.56
N GLU A 489 -32.02 13.76 22.80
CA GLU A 489 -31.02 13.49 21.74
C GLU A 489 -31.35 12.17 21.04
N THR A 490 -31.60 11.12 21.82
CA THR A 490 -31.92 9.79 21.26
C THR A 490 -33.18 9.84 20.39
N ARG A 491 -34.24 10.51 20.85
CA ARG A 491 -35.51 10.64 20.07
C ARG A 491 -35.30 11.45 18.80
N ALA A 492 -34.58 12.56 18.88
CA ALA A 492 -34.33 13.45 17.74
C ALA A 492 -33.57 12.70 16.64
N TYR A 493 -32.56 11.93 17.03
CA TYR A 493 -31.77 11.14 16.04
C TYR A 493 -32.59 10.00 15.44
N ILE A 494 -33.35 9.25 16.24
CA ILE A 494 -34.24 8.20 15.71
C ILE A 494 -35.27 8.79 14.74
N GLN A 495 -35.87 9.93 15.08
CA GLN A 495 -36.81 10.61 14.19
C GLN A 495 -36.15 10.98 12.87
N HIS A 496 -34.94 11.53 12.89
CA HIS A 496 -34.19 11.85 11.70
C HIS A 496 -33.93 10.60 10.83
N LEU A 497 -33.58 9.47 11.44
CA LEU A 497 -33.38 8.21 10.71
C LEU A 497 -34.68 7.69 10.08
N GLU A 498 -35.82 7.81 10.74
CA GLU A 498 -37.13 7.43 10.17
C GLU A 498 -37.49 8.33 8.97
N GLU A 499 -37.26 9.64 9.06
CA GLU A 499 -37.50 10.60 7.97
C GLU A 499 -36.61 10.25 6.73
N GLU A 500 -35.31 9.96 6.94
CA GLU A 500 -34.37 9.54 5.91
C GLU A 500 -34.76 8.18 5.30
N PHE A 501 -35.30 7.28 6.14
CA PHE A 501 -35.75 5.95 5.67
C PHE A 501 -37.00 6.05 4.78
N GLU A 502 -37.96 6.93 5.09
CA GLU A 502 -39.18 7.12 4.28
C GLU A 502 -38.85 7.64 2.86
N VAL A 503 -37.85 8.52 2.73
CA VAL A 503 -37.47 9.08 1.42
C VAL A 503 -36.49 8.22 0.65
N ALA A 504 -35.91 7.17 1.28
CA ALA A 504 -34.91 6.30 0.66
C ALA A 504 -35.40 5.56 -0.59
N VAL A 505 -36.69 5.20 -0.64
CA VAL A 505 -37.30 4.47 -1.78
C VAL A 505 -37.27 5.29 -3.07
N SER A 506 -37.29 6.63 -2.95
CA SER A 506 -37.22 7.54 -4.10
C SER A 506 -35.83 8.06 -4.39
N TYR A 507 -34.82 7.61 -3.62
CA TYR A 507 -33.45 8.07 -3.80
C TYR A 507 -32.87 7.53 -5.11
N LEU A 508 -32.35 8.45 -5.90
CA LEU A 508 -31.57 8.14 -7.10
C LEU A 508 -30.17 8.72 -6.92
N PRO A 509 -29.11 7.95 -7.13
CA PRO A 509 -27.76 8.50 -7.18
C PRO A 509 -27.69 9.56 -8.28
N ASN A 510 -27.34 10.79 -7.91
CA ASN A 510 -27.28 11.92 -8.84
C ASN A 510 -25.84 12.28 -9.23
N LYS A 511 -24.87 11.67 -8.57
CA LYS A 511 -23.45 11.94 -8.75
C LYS A 511 -22.65 10.65 -8.53
N ALA A 512 -21.71 10.39 -9.41
CA ALA A 512 -20.65 9.43 -9.20
C ALA A 512 -19.36 10.22 -8.95
N ASP A 513 -18.59 9.85 -7.94
CA ASP A 513 -17.24 10.41 -7.69
C ASP A 513 -16.26 9.90 -8.75
N TRP A 514 -16.58 10.20 -10.00
CA TRP A 514 -15.88 9.73 -11.18
C TRP A 514 -15.31 10.92 -11.96
N PHE A 515 -14.04 10.83 -12.32
CA PHE A 515 -13.36 11.84 -13.15
C PHE A 515 -13.51 13.29 -12.68
N GLU A 516 -13.48 13.50 -11.35
CA GLU A 516 -13.42 14.81 -10.74
C GLU A 516 -11.97 15.23 -10.42
N GLY A 517 -11.75 16.49 -10.10
CA GLY A 517 -10.44 17.02 -9.72
C GLY A 517 -9.40 16.78 -10.83
N ARG A 518 -8.33 16.06 -10.52
CA ARG A 518 -7.23 15.78 -11.45
C ARG A 518 -7.59 14.79 -12.58
N TRP A 519 -8.65 14.01 -12.40
CA TRP A 519 -9.21 13.12 -13.42
C TRP A 519 -10.10 13.84 -14.42
N SER A 520 -10.41 15.12 -14.19
CA SER A 520 -11.21 15.93 -15.10
C SER A 520 -10.59 15.99 -16.50
N GLY A 521 -11.42 15.79 -17.53
CA GLY A 521 -11.00 15.75 -18.93
C GLY A 521 -10.62 14.36 -19.46
N LEU A 522 -10.49 13.36 -18.57
CA LEU A 522 -10.40 11.97 -18.99
C LEU A 522 -11.82 11.40 -19.20
N LYS A 523 -11.92 10.35 -20.02
CA LYS A 523 -13.18 9.72 -20.38
C LYS A 523 -13.15 8.24 -20.05
N ARG A 524 -14.32 7.67 -19.80
CA ARG A 524 -14.50 6.24 -20.00
C ARG A 524 -14.67 5.99 -21.50
N PRO A 525 -14.02 4.97 -22.09
CA PRO A 525 -14.30 4.59 -23.46
C PRO A 525 -15.77 4.15 -23.61
N ASP A 526 -16.55 4.85 -24.47
CA ASP A 526 -17.98 4.57 -24.72
C ASP A 526 -18.21 3.31 -25.58
N GLU A 527 -17.16 2.81 -26.23
CA GLU A 527 -17.15 1.59 -27.07
C GLU A 527 -15.85 0.80 -26.81
N PRO A 528 -15.72 -0.45 -27.30
CA PRO A 528 -14.48 -1.20 -27.28
C PRO A 528 -13.37 -0.48 -28.06
N VAL A 529 -12.87 0.59 -27.50
CA VAL A 529 -11.99 1.58 -28.15
C VAL A 529 -10.53 1.14 -28.06
N LEU A 530 -10.20 0.25 -27.14
CA LEU A 530 -8.83 -0.21 -26.92
C LEU A 530 -8.22 -0.85 -28.18
N GLY A 531 -9.05 -1.36 -29.09
CA GLY A 531 -8.63 -1.91 -30.37
C GLY A 531 -8.47 -0.90 -31.52
N ARG A 532 -9.13 0.26 -31.51
CA ARG A 532 -9.37 1.04 -32.72
C ARG A 532 -8.59 2.35 -32.89
N ARG A 533 -8.16 3.00 -31.80
CA ARG A 533 -7.45 4.28 -31.92
C ARG A 533 -5.93 4.09 -31.89
N ASN A 534 -5.31 4.23 -33.04
CA ASN A 534 -3.90 4.62 -33.06
C ASN A 534 -3.84 6.08 -32.64
N ILE A 535 -3.08 6.36 -31.59
CA ILE A 535 -2.74 7.71 -31.21
C ILE A 535 -1.31 7.99 -31.61
N GLU A 536 -1.04 9.24 -31.90
CA GLU A 536 0.30 9.70 -32.20
C GLU A 536 1.14 9.64 -30.92
N THR A 537 2.18 8.84 -30.95
CA THR A 537 3.13 8.63 -29.84
C THR A 537 4.57 8.92 -30.26
N ALA A 538 4.77 9.28 -31.52
CA ALA A 538 6.05 9.73 -32.05
C ALA A 538 6.46 11.08 -31.42
N VAL A 539 7.74 11.38 -31.51
CA VAL A 539 8.34 12.65 -31.09
C VAL A 539 9.25 13.22 -32.17
N ALA A 540 9.58 14.48 -32.08
CA ALA A 540 10.53 15.09 -33.00
C ALA A 540 11.95 14.52 -32.79
N GLU A 541 12.73 14.40 -33.85
CA GLU A 541 14.08 13.83 -33.79
C GLU A 541 15.04 14.67 -32.94
N ASP A 542 14.92 15.99 -33.01
CA ASP A 542 15.71 16.91 -32.19
C ASP A 542 15.47 16.69 -30.68
N GLU A 543 14.26 16.37 -30.29
CA GLU A 543 13.92 16.02 -28.89
C GLU A 543 14.56 14.69 -28.47
N ILE A 544 14.54 13.68 -29.35
CA ILE A 544 15.24 12.41 -29.11
C ILE A 544 16.74 12.65 -28.86
N ARG A 545 17.37 13.49 -29.69
CA ARG A 545 18.79 13.81 -29.58
C ARG A 545 19.11 14.63 -28.33
N ARG A 546 18.28 15.62 -27.99
CA ARG A 546 18.40 16.43 -26.78
C ARG A 546 18.38 15.57 -25.51
N ILE A 547 17.41 14.67 -25.41
CA ILE A 547 17.34 13.73 -24.28
C ILE A 547 18.50 12.74 -24.31
N GLY A 548 18.90 12.28 -25.49
CA GLY A 548 20.05 11.41 -25.67
C GLY A 548 21.37 12.02 -25.17
N GLU A 549 21.58 13.31 -25.40
CA GLU A 549 22.73 14.02 -24.87
C GLU A 549 22.71 14.03 -23.34
N LEU A 550 21.59 14.32 -22.72
CA LEU A 550 21.42 14.28 -21.26
C LEU A 550 21.69 12.87 -20.69
N LEU A 551 21.21 11.82 -21.34
CA LEU A 551 21.34 10.42 -20.91
C LEU A 551 22.79 9.88 -21.07
N THR A 552 23.66 10.58 -21.76
CA THR A 552 25.03 10.10 -22.10
C THR A 552 26.15 11.04 -21.66
N THR A 553 25.80 12.24 -21.17
CA THR A 553 26.76 13.21 -20.67
C THR A 553 26.92 13.06 -19.16
N VAL A 554 28.13 12.70 -18.74
CA VAL A 554 28.49 12.60 -17.33
C VAL A 554 28.95 13.99 -16.84
N PRO A 555 28.33 14.59 -15.80
CA PRO A 555 28.82 15.82 -15.21
C PRO A 555 30.27 15.67 -14.72
N ALA A 556 31.05 16.76 -14.78
CA ALA A 556 32.48 16.72 -14.47
C ALA A 556 32.80 16.32 -13.01
N GLU A 557 31.85 16.56 -12.11
CA GLU A 557 31.93 16.22 -10.69
C GLU A 557 31.57 14.75 -10.38
N ILE A 558 31.04 14.01 -11.33
CA ILE A 558 30.58 12.63 -11.13
C ILE A 558 31.57 11.63 -11.74
N HIS A 559 32.05 10.69 -10.94
CA HIS A 559 33.01 9.66 -11.35
C HIS A 559 32.30 8.30 -11.48
N VAL A 560 31.76 8.01 -12.66
CA VAL A 560 31.05 6.75 -12.87
C VAL A 560 31.98 5.54 -12.97
N HIS A 561 31.45 4.33 -12.67
CA HIS A 561 32.19 3.08 -12.81
C HIS A 561 32.61 2.84 -14.27
N LYS A 562 33.83 2.32 -14.50
CA LYS A 562 34.40 2.12 -15.85
C LYS A 562 33.50 1.32 -16.81
N THR A 563 32.76 0.33 -16.28
CA THR A 563 31.81 -0.46 -17.10
C THR A 563 30.60 0.40 -17.48
N LEU A 564 30.12 1.23 -16.56
CA LEU A 564 29.01 2.16 -16.84
C LEU A 564 29.44 3.17 -17.92
N GLN A 565 30.64 3.73 -17.84
CA GLN A 565 31.16 4.64 -18.87
C GLN A 565 31.12 3.99 -20.27
N ARG A 566 31.53 2.72 -20.41
CA ARG A 566 31.43 2.00 -21.70
C ARG A 566 30.01 1.83 -22.20
N ILE A 567 29.05 1.65 -21.27
CA ILE A 567 27.63 1.56 -21.63
C ILE A 567 27.15 2.93 -22.12
N LEU A 568 27.52 4.01 -21.45
CA LEU A 568 27.16 5.38 -21.85
C LEU A 568 27.79 5.75 -23.20
N ASP A 569 29.04 5.38 -23.43
CA ASP A 569 29.73 5.58 -24.73
C ASP A 569 29.01 4.80 -25.87
N ALA A 570 28.56 3.59 -25.60
CA ALA A 570 27.79 2.80 -26.58
C ALA A 570 26.40 3.45 -26.84
N LYS A 571 25.72 3.94 -25.82
CA LYS A 571 24.45 4.68 -25.98
C LYS A 571 24.68 5.97 -26.79
N LYS A 572 25.74 6.70 -26.52
CA LYS A 572 26.10 7.91 -27.29
C LYS A 572 26.26 7.62 -28.77
N ALA A 573 26.94 6.50 -29.13
CA ALA A 573 27.06 6.06 -30.51
C ALA A 573 25.71 5.75 -31.17
N MET A 574 24.70 5.23 -30.43
CA MET A 574 23.36 5.03 -30.96
C MET A 574 22.72 6.37 -31.38
N PHE A 575 22.86 7.41 -30.56
CA PHE A 575 22.33 8.74 -30.90
C PHE A 575 23.10 9.41 -32.03
N GLU A 576 24.40 9.23 -32.12
CA GLU A 576 25.22 9.78 -33.21
C GLU A 576 24.88 9.13 -34.55
N SER A 577 24.73 7.78 -34.58
CA SER A 577 24.39 7.04 -35.81
C SER A 577 22.90 7.09 -36.17
N GLY A 578 22.00 7.32 -35.18
CA GLY A 578 20.55 7.19 -35.33
C GLY A 578 20.06 5.75 -35.45
N SER A 579 20.91 4.76 -35.07
CA SER A 579 20.67 3.34 -35.32
C SER A 579 21.07 2.50 -34.12
N GLY A 580 20.49 1.30 -34.02
CA GLY A 580 20.86 0.31 -33.00
C GLY A 580 20.35 0.60 -31.60
N PHE A 581 19.29 1.39 -31.43
CA PHE A 581 18.69 1.70 -30.12
C PHE A 581 18.25 0.42 -29.42
N ASP A 582 18.81 0.21 -28.24
CA ASP A 582 18.48 -0.94 -27.39
C ASP A 582 17.25 -0.70 -26.50
N TRP A 583 16.84 -1.74 -25.78
CA TRP A 583 15.65 -1.71 -24.92
C TRP A 583 15.73 -0.66 -23.81
N ALA A 584 16.85 -0.60 -23.11
CA ALA A 584 17.04 0.33 -21.99
C ALA A 584 17.08 1.79 -22.45
N THR A 585 17.65 2.04 -23.63
CA THR A 585 17.67 3.37 -24.23
C THR A 585 16.28 3.81 -24.66
N ALA A 586 15.49 2.92 -25.28
CA ALA A 586 14.11 3.19 -25.67
C ALA A 586 13.21 3.47 -24.45
N GLU A 587 13.42 2.75 -23.33
CA GLU A 587 12.72 3.01 -22.06
C GLU A 587 13.05 4.41 -21.53
N ALA A 588 14.33 4.75 -21.45
CA ALA A 588 14.78 6.05 -20.96
C ALA A 588 14.27 7.21 -21.85
N LEU A 589 14.20 6.98 -23.18
CA LEU A 589 13.59 7.93 -24.12
C LEU A 589 12.08 8.10 -23.89
N ALA A 590 11.35 7.00 -23.61
CA ALA A 590 9.93 7.07 -23.32
C ALA A 590 9.69 7.93 -22.06
N PHE A 591 10.45 7.69 -21.01
CA PHE A 591 10.37 8.48 -19.79
C PHE A 591 10.79 9.93 -20.03
N GLY A 592 11.95 10.17 -20.62
CA GLY A 592 12.48 11.51 -20.86
C GLY A 592 11.57 12.38 -21.72
N THR A 593 10.96 11.81 -22.76
CA THR A 593 10.04 12.55 -23.64
C THR A 593 8.68 12.84 -22.98
N LEU A 594 8.22 12.01 -22.05
CA LEU A 594 7.06 12.31 -21.23
C LEU A 594 7.35 13.44 -20.23
N LEU A 595 8.53 13.41 -19.60
CA LEU A 595 8.97 14.47 -18.68
C LEU A 595 9.07 15.82 -19.41
N ALA A 596 9.64 15.84 -20.61
CA ALA A 596 9.75 17.03 -21.45
C ALA A 596 8.37 17.60 -21.84
N GLN A 597 7.34 16.77 -21.85
CA GLN A 597 5.93 17.16 -22.07
C GLN A 597 5.20 17.53 -20.78
N GLY A 598 5.90 17.66 -19.65
CA GLY A 598 5.33 18.02 -18.36
C GLY A 598 4.60 16.88 -17.64
N GLN A 599 4.74 15.63 -18.12
CA GLN A 599 4.18 14.45 -17.44
C GLN A 599 5.18 13.94 -16.38
N CYS A 600 4.68 13.42 -15.25
CA CYS A 600 5.53 12.81 -14.25
C CYS A 600 5.72 11.31 -14.52
N VAL A 601 6.86 10.76 -14.05
CA VAL A 601 7.15 9.33 -14.14
C VAL A 601 7.65 8.84 -12.78
N ARG A 602 7.00 7.79 -12.26
CA ARG A 602 7.42 7.07 -11.08
C ARG A 602 7.71 5.61 -11.42
N LEU A 603 8.93 5.17 -11.16
CA LEU A 603 9.37 3.79 -11.34
C LEU A 603 9.79 3.21 -9.99
N SER A 604 9.21 2.12 -9.59
CA SER A 604 9.55 1.45 -8.34
C SER A 604 9.58 -0.07 -8.51
N GLY A 605 10.38 -0.72 -7.68
CA GLY A 605 10.56 -2.17 -7.66
C GLY A 605 11.94 -2.51 -7.14
N GLN A 606 12.20 -3.79 -6.94
CA GLN A 606 13.50 -4.26 -6.45
C GLN A 606 14.57 -4.06 -7.51
N ASP A 607 15.68 -3.42 -7.17
CA ASP A 607 16.79 -3.07 -8.08
C ASP A 607 16.41 -2.17 -9.28
N SER A 608 15.29 -1.45 -9.24
CA SER A 608 14.78 -0.68 -10.40
C SER A 608 15.72 0.44 -10.85
N GLY A 609 16.50 1.02 -9.96
CA GLY A 609 17.47 2.09 -10.31
C GLY A 609 18.57 1.61 -11.28
N ARG A 610 19.08 0.40 -11.08
CA ARG A 610 20.06 -0.26 -11.95
C ARG A 610 19.39 -1.12 -13.03
N GLY A 611 18.26 -1.69 -12.70
CA GLY A 611 17.60 -2.80 -13.39
C GLY A 611 18.16 -4.15 -12.93
N THR A 612 17.27 -5.15 -12.73
CA THR A 612 17.63 -6.50 -12.25
C THR A 612 18.75 -7.14 -13.09
N PHE A 613 18.73 -6.90 -14.40
CA PHE A 613 19.70 -7.46 -15.35
C PHE A 613 20.83 -6.48 -15.69
N SER A 614 21.06 -5.44 -14.87
CA SER A 614 22.05 -4.38 -15.11
C SER A 614 21.89 -3.75 -16.51
N GLN A 615 20.66 -3.44 -16.89
CA GLN A 615 20.33 -2.88 -18.19
C GLN A 615 20.02 -1.39 -18.13
N ARG A 616 19.27 -0.92 -17.08
CA ARG A 616 18.66 0.41 -17.04
C ARG A 616 19.65 1.51 -16.71
N HIS A 617 20.34 1.39 -15.58
CA HIS A 617 21.25 2.43 -15.06
C HIS A 617 20.63 3.84 -15.04
N ALA A 618 19.40 3.93 -14.53
CA ALA A 618 18.73 5.23 -14.32
C ALA A 618 19.36 6.05 -13.21
N VAL A 619 20.07 5.40 -12.29
CA VAL A 619 20.82 6.00 -11.19
C VAL A 619 22.31 5.72 -11.39
N TRP A 620 23.10 6.77 -11.42
CA TRP A 620 24.58 6.69 -11.44
C TRP A 620 25.11 6.98 -10.05
N VAL A 621 26.04 6.17 -9.59
CA VAL A 621 26.66 6.34 -8.27
C VAL A 621 28.09 6.80 -8.46
N ASP A 622 28.42 7.95 -7.88
CA ASP A 622 29.80 8.46 -7.88
C ASP A 622 30.71 7.50 -7.12
N GLN A 623 31.81 7.09 -7.75
CA GLN A 623 32.70 6.08 -7.19
C GLN A 623 33.64 6.62 -6.09
N GLN A 624 33.64 7.92 -5.84
CA GLN A 624 34.46 8.55 -4.81
C GLN A 624 33.66 9.00 -3.61
N SER A 625 32.49 9.63 -3.83
CA SER A 625 31.64 10.16 -2.77
C SER A 625 30.47 9.22 -2.39
N GLY A 626 30.06 8.31 -3.29
CA GLY A 626 28.83 7.50 -3.15
C GLY A 626 27.54 8.29 -3.47
N GLU A 627 27.64 9.54 -3.88
CA GLU A 627 26.49 10.35 -4.29
C GLU A 627 25.81 9.79 -5.53
N LYS A 628 24.49 9.95 -5.60
CA LYS A 628 23.64 9.46 -6.69
C LYS A 628 23.32 10.61 -7.66
N TYR A 629 23.50 10.36 -8.93
CA TYR A 629 23.07 11.25 -10.01
C TYR A 629 22.01 10.55 -10.87
N ILE A 630 20.90 11.23 -11.15
CA ILE A 630 19.79 10.70 -11.91
C ILE A 630 19.56 11.60 -13.13
N PRO A 631 20.02 11.22 -14.32
CA PRO A 631 19.95 12.09 -15.51
C PRO A 631 18.54 12.58 -15.83
N LEU A 632 17.53 11.71 -15.73
CA LEU A 632 16.14 12.06 -16.04
C LEU A 632 15.54 13.13 -15.11
N CYS A 633 16.09 13.36 -13.92
CA CYS A 633 15.67 14.46 -13.05
C CYS A 633 16.08 15.85 -13.59
N HIS A 634 16.93 15.90 -14.60
CA HIS A 634 17.41 17.14 -15.23
C HIS A 634 16.74 17.44 -16.59
N VAL A 635 15.67 16.69 -16.93
CA VAL A 635 14.89 16.97 -18.15
C VAL A 635 14.06 18.23 -17.95
N GLU A 636 14.31 19.25 -18.74
CA GLU A 636 13.53 20.49 -18.76
C GLU A 636 12.39 20.38 -19.78
N ALA A 637 11.22 20.86 -19.44
CA ALA A 637 10.12 21.01 -20.39
C ALA A 637 10.26 22.29 -21.18
N ALA A 638 9.70 22.32 -22.40
CA ALA A 638 9.75 23.48 -23.28
C ALA A 638 9.08 24.75 -22.71
N ASN A 639 8.17 24.59 -21.74
CA ASN A 639 7.49 25.69 -21.04
C ASN A 639 8.13 26.04 -19.68
N GLY A 640 9.26 25.44 -19.31
CA GLY A 640 9.95 25.62 -18.04
C GLY A 640 9.36 24.86 -16.84
N GLU A 641 8.23 24.20 -17.01
CA GLU A 641 7.60 23.31 -16.01
C GLU A 641 7.78 21.85 -16.42
N GLY A 642 8.96 21.27 -16.17
CA GLY A 642 9.25 19.86 -16.45
C GLY A 642 8.49 18.90 -15.56
N GLY A 643 8.20 17.71 -16.06
CA GLY A 643 7.70 16.61 -15.26
C GLY A 643 8.74 16.14 -14.25
N GLN A 644 8.29 15.48 -13.19
CA GLN A 644 9.18 14.93 -12.15
C GLN A 644 9.46 13.46 -12.44
N PHE A 645 10.72 13.07 -12.33
CA PHE A 645 11.14 11.66 -12.40
C PHE A 645 11.47 11.15 -11.00
N GLU A 646 10.82 10.08 -10.60
CA GLU A 646 11.11 9.39 -9.34
C GLU A 646 11.43 7.92 -9.64
N VAL A 647 12.61 7.46 -9.25
CA VAL A 647 12.99 6.04 -9.31
C VAL A 647 13.38 5.57 -7.92
N ARG A 648 12.80 4.42 -7.50
CA ARG A 648 13.00 3.87 -6.15
C ARG A 648 13.26 2.36 -6.21
N ASP A 649 14.36 1.97 -5.59
CA ASP A 649 14.56 0.57 -5.22
C ASP A 649 13.65 0.28 -4.04
N SER A 650 12.69 -0.62 -4.22
CA SER A 650 11.67 -0.90 -3.22
C SER A 650 12.19 -1.83 -2.11
N PRO A 651 11.52 -1.87 -0.94
CA PRO A 651 11.65 -3.00 -0.02
C PRO A 651 11.34 -4.34 -0.70
N LEU A 652 11.81 -5.44 -0.10
CA LEU A 652 11.50 -6.81 -0.53
C LEU A 652 10.04 -7.17 -0.13
N SER A 653 9.11 -6.67 -0.91
CA SER A 653 7.68 -6.87 -0.74
C SER A 653 7.01 -6.69 -2.09
N GLU A 654 6.24 -7.64 -2.52
CA GLU A 654 5.41 -7.54 -3.73
C GLU A 654 4.01 -7.02 -3.37
N PHE A 655 3.38 -7.57 -2.32
CA PHE A 655 2.01 -7.22 -1.93
C PHE A 655 1.91 -5.75 -1.53
N GLY A 656 2.71 -5.32 -0.55
CA GLY A 656 2.69 -3.95 -0.06
C GLY A 656 3.09 -2.95 -1.15
N VAL A 657 4.17 -3.21 -1.88
CA VAL A 657 4.71 -2.28 -2.89
C VAL A 657 3.76 -2.14 -4.08
N LEU A 658 3.23 -3.25 -4.64
CA LEU A 658 2.27 -3.16 -5.75
C LEU A 658 0.97 -2.47 -5.31
N GLY A 659 0.49 -2.74 -4.09
CA GLY A 659 -0.68 -2.05 -3.54
C GLY A 659 -0.43 -0.54 -3.38
N PHE A 660 0.76 -0.16 -2.94
CA PHE A 660 1.18 1.24 -2.83
C PHE A 660 1.21 1.94 -4.20
N GLU A 661 1.84 1.33 -5.20
CA GLU A 661 1.92 1.92 -6.55
C GLU A 661 0.54 1.98 -7.23
N TYR A 662 -0.33 1.00 -6.98
CA TYR A 662 -1.73 1.11 -7.41
C TYR A 662 -2.43 2.31 -6.76
N GLY A 663 -2.29 2.47 -5.43
CA GLY A 663 -2.82 3.63 -4.70
C GLY A 663 -2.29 4.96 -5.22
N TYR A 664 -0.98 5.01 -5.51
CA TYR A 664 -0.34 6.19 -6.12
C TYR A 664 -0.99 6.55 -7.46
N SER A 665 -1.25 5.57 -8.32
CA SER A 665 -1.86 5.76 -9.64
C SER A 665 -3.31 6.26 -9.58
N LEU A 666 -4.03 6.06 -8.47
CA LEU A 666 -5.39 6.56 -8.27
C LEU A 666 -5.45 8.07 -8.05
N ALA A 667 -4.41 8.66 -7.44
CA ALA A 667 -4.38 10.07 -7.11
C ALA A 667 -4.00 10.95 -8.30
N ASP A 668 -3.10 10.50 -9.18
CA ASP A 668 -2.64 11.29 -10.32
C ASP A 668 -2.65 10.51 -11.64
N PRO A 669 -3.64 10.75 -12.49
CA PRO A 669 -3.71 10.12 -13.82
C PRO A 669 -2.68 10.66 -14.83
N ARG A 670 -1.90 11.70 -14.48
CA ARG A 670 -0.87 12.32 -15.33
C ARG A 670 0.54 11.85 -14.97
N THR A 671 0.67 10.99 -13.96
CA THR A 671 1.93 10.30 -13.65
C THR A 671 1.93 8.91 -14.26
N LEU A 672 2.99 8.57 -15.01
CA LEU A 672 3.26 7.19 -15.42
C LEU A 672 3.82 6.44 -14.21
N VAL A 673 2.98 5.66 -13.56
CA VAL A 673 3.37 4.83 -12.41
C VAL A 673 3.72 3.44 -12.90
N CYS A 674 4.99 3.03 -12.71
CA CYS A 674 5.50 1.73 -13.09
C CYS A 674 5.96 0.96 -11.86
N TRP A 675 5.44 -0.26 -11.68
CA TRP A 675 5.99 -1.24 -10.76
C TRP A 675 6.71 -2.34 -11.52
N GLU A 676 8.00 -2.58 -11.21
CA GLU A 676 8.81 -3.64 -11.82
C GLU A 676 9.02 -4.78 -10.82
N ALA A 677 8.57 -5.98 -11.20
CA ALA A 677 8.89 -7.18 -10.45
C ALA A 677 10.36 -7.57 -10.66
N GLN A 678 11.03 -8.13 -9.65
CA GLN A 678 12.40 -8.64 -9.78
C GLN A 678 12.50 -9.71 -10.88
N PHE A 679 11.55 -10.64 -10.87
CA PHE A 679 11.13 -11.51 -11.96
C PHE A 679 9.61 -11.51 -11.99
N GLY A 680 8.99 -11.62 -13.16
CA GLY A 680 7.53 -11.69 -13.27
C GLY A 680 6.93 -12.87 -12.50
N ASP A 681 7.71 -13.92 -12.30
CA ASP A 681 7.37 -15.09 -11.47
C ASP A 681 6.95 -14.70 -10.04
N PHE A 682 7.55 -13.65 -9.47
CA PHE A 682 7.29 -13.23 -8.09
C PHE A 682 6.06 -12.35 -7.93
N ALA A 683 5.45 -11.89 -9.03
CA ALA A 683 4.22 -11.08 -8.97
C ALA A 683 3.05 -11.81 -8.27
N ASN A 684 3.10 -13.14 -8.16
CA ASN A 684 2.11 -13.92 -7.43
C ASN A 684 2.08 -13.63 -5.93
N GLY A 685 3.15 -13.06 -5.35
CA GLY A 685 3.17 -12.55 -3.98
C GLY A 685 2.18 -11.40 -3.75
N ALA A 686 1.78 -10.71 -4.83
CA ALA A 686 0.80 -9.62 -4.82
C ALA A 686 -0.53 -10.00 -5.49
N GLN A 687 -0.86 -11.27 -5.63
CA GLN A 687 -2.04 -11.73 -6.37
C GLN A 687 -3.34 -11.11 -5.86
N THR A 688 -3.46 -10.85 -4.56
CA THR A 688 -4.61 -10.17 -3.97
C THR A 688 -4.82 -8.77 -4.55
N ILE A 689 -3.75 -7.99 -4.71
CA ILE A 689 -3.82 -6.66 -5.33
C ILE A 689 -4.20 -6.77 -6.81
N ILE A 690 -3.65 -7.75 -7.52
CA ILE A 690 -3.96 -7.97 -8.94
C ILE A 690 -5.45 -8.28 -9.11
N ASP A 691 -5.98 -9.25 -8.36
CA ASP A 691 -7.37 -9.73 -8.52
C ASP A 691 -8.39 -8.71 -8.01
N GLN A 692 -8.14 -8.13 -6.82
CA GLN A 692 -9.15 -7.37 -6.11
C GLN A 692 -9.15 -5.88 -6.46
N PHE A 693 -8.01 -5.32 -6.88
CA PHE A 693 -7.88 -3.90 -7.18
C PHE A 693 -7.58 -3.63 -8.66
N ILE A 694 -6.50 -4.19 -9.22
CA ILE A 694 -6.06 -3.86 -10.58
C ILE A 694 -7.06 -4.37 -11.62
N ALA A 695 -7.46 -5.65 -11.54
CA ALA A 695 -8.34 -6.26 -12.53
C ALA A 695 -9.80 -5.84 -12.39
N SER A 696 -10.28 -5.56 -11.17
CA SER A 696 -11.71 -5.40 -10.89
C SER A 696 -12.13 -4.06 -10.27
N GLY A 697 -11.17 -3.21 -9.88
CA GLY A 697 -11.45 -1.96 -9.16
C GLY A 697 -12.28 -0.96 -9.96
N GLU A 698 -12.10 -0.89 -11.28
CA GLU A 698 -12.93 -0.05 -12.14
C GLU A 698 -14.37 -0.57 -12.23
N GLY A 699 -14.54 -1.88 -12.45
CA GLY A 699 -15.86 -2.49 -12.55
C GLY A 699 -16.66 -2.42 -11.24
N LYS A 700 -16.02 -2.64 -10.10
CA LYS A 700 -16.68 -2.64 -8.78
C LYS A 700 -16.89 -1.24 -8.21
N TRP A 701 -15.91 -0.38 -8.32
CA TRP A 701 -15.80 0.87 -7.54
C TRP A 701 -15.62 2.12 -8.39
N LEU A 702 -15.62 1.98 -9.71
CA LEU A 702 -15.35 3.07 -10.64
C LEU A 702 -13.95 3.71 -10.42
N ARG A 703 -12.96 2.94 -9.99
CA ARG A 703 -11.60 3.44 -9.79
C ARG A 703 -10.70 3.03 -10.96
N ALA A 704 -10.53 3.96 -11.89
CA ALA A 704 -9.62 3.80 -13.01
C ALA A 704 -8.15 3.95 -12.54
N SER A 705 -7.23 3.23 -13.19
CA SER A 705 -5.79 3.26 -12.89
C SER A 705 -4.99 3.23 -14.19
N GLY A 706 -3.91 4.01 -14.24
CA GLY A 706 -2.92 3.99 -15.31
C GLY A 706 -1.67 3.18 -14.97
N LEU A 707 -1.70 2.37 -13.92
CA LEU A 707 -0.57 1.57 -13.45
C LEU A 707 0.02 0.70 -14.56
N VAL A 708 1.35 0.66 -14.65
CA VAL A 708 2.11 -0.25 -15.51
C VAL A 708 2.81 -1.28 -14.63
N MET A 709 2.58 -2.56 -14.91
CA MET A 709 3.33 -3.66 -14.31
C MET A 709 4.38 -4.14 -15.32
N LEU A 710 5.66 -4.05 -14.96
CA LEU A 710 6.78 -4.53 -15.74
C LEU A 710 7.21 -5.91 -15.22
N LEU A 711 6.97 -6.95 -15.99
CA LEU A 711 7.10 -8.34 -15.55
C LEU A 711 8.13 -9.08 -16.41
N PRO A 712 9.39 -9.23 -15.95
CA PRO A 712 10.39 -10.01 -16.68
C PRO A 712 9.89 -11.43 -16.96
N HIS A 713 9.83 -11.80 -18.24
CA HIS A 713 9.25 -13.04 -18.74
C HIS A 713 10.05 -13.57 -19.93
N GLY A 714 10.27 -14.87 -20.01
CA GLY A 714 10.97 -15.55 -21.09
C GLY A 714 11.65 -16.83 -20.60
N PHE A 715 11.67 -17.87 -21.44
CA PHE A 715 12.21 -19.18 -21.10
C PHE A 715 13.66 -19.28 -21.60
N GLU A 716 14.63 -19.22 -20.67
CA GLU A 716 16.06 -19.13 -20.96
C GLU A 716 16.90 -20.17 -20.19
N GLY A 717 16.24 -21.27 -19.76
CA GLY A 717 16.90 -22.33 -19.02
C GLY A 717 17.26 -22.01 -17.57
N GLN A 718 16.63 -20.97 -16.99
CA GLN A 718 16.87 -20.50 -15.62
C GLN A 718 15.97 -21.17 -14.58
N GLY A 719 15.24 -22.24 -14.97
CA GLY A 719 14.38 -23.00 -14.09
C GLY A 719 12.96 -22.45 -13.94
N PRO A 720 12.13 -23.09 -13.09
CA PRO A 720 10.69 -22.82 -13.03
C PRO A 720 10.31 -21.46 -12.43
N GLU A 721 11.17 -20.83 -11.63
CA GLU A 721 10.85 -19.61 -10.89
C GLU A 721 11.49 -18.35 -11.47
N HIS A 722 12.12 -18.46 -12.66
CA HIS A 722 12.80 -17.37 -13.35
C HIS A 722 12.46 -17.37 -14.85
N SER A 723 11.29 -17.85 -15.22
CA SER A 723 10.87 -18.03 -16.61
C SER A 723 9.51 -17.41 -16.91
N SER A 724 8.52 -17.54 -16.05
CA SER A 724 7.14 -17.19 -16.36
C SER A 724 6.51 -16.21 -15.40
N ALA A 725 6.08 -15.07 -15.90
CA ALA A 725 5.21 -14.13 -15.19
C ALA A 725 3.75 -14.64 -15.08
N ARG A 726 3.46 -15.87 -15.51
CA ARG A 726 2.12 -16.47 -15.51
C ARG A 726 1.12 -15.64 -16.33
N LEU A 727 1.48 -15.40 -17.59
CA LEU A 727 0.71 -14.66 -18.58
C LEU A 727 -0.77 -15.11 -18.65
N GLU A 728 -1.03 -16.40 -18.55
CA GLU A 728 -2.36 -17.02 -18.54
C GLU A 728 -3.28 -16.48 -17.44
N ARG A 729 -2.74 -16.11 -16.27
CA ARG A 729 -3.53 -15.57 -15.15
C ARG A 729 -4.09 -14.20 -15.46
N TYR A 730 -3.28 -13.35 -16.08
CA TYR A 730 -3.73 -12.02 -16.50
C TYR A 730 -4.76 -12.10 -17.62
N LEU A 731 -4.52 -12.97 -18.62
CA LEU A 731 -5.47 -13.16 -19.73
C LEU A 731 -6.82 -13.71 -19.24
N GLN A 732 -6.83 -14.59 -18.22
CA GLN A 732 -8.05 -15.07 -17.59
C GLN A 732 -8.85 -13.96 -16.90
N LEU A 733 -8.18 -12.97 -16.33
CA LEU A 733 -8.80 -11.82 -15.65
C LEU A 733 -9.31 -10.74 -16.63
N CYS A 734 -8.98 -10.84 -17.91
CA CYS A 734 -9.35 -9.86 -18.92
C CYS A 734 -10.81 -9.98 -19.34
N ALA A 735 -11.57 -8.91 -19.11
CA ALA A 735 -12.94 -8.72 -19.62
C ALA A 735 -13.30 -7.22 -19.61
N ASP A 736 -14.30 -6.81 -20.36
CA ASP A 736 -14.85 -5.46 -20.37
C ASP A 736 -13.79 -4.34 -20.56
N ASP A 737 -12.73 -4.64 -21.30
CA ASP A 737 -11.58 -3.73 -21.51
C ASP A 737 -10.94 -3.23 -20.18
N ASN A 738 -10.94 -4.05 -19.14
CA ASN A 738 -10.48 -3.71 -17.79
C ASN A 738 -8.97 -3.41 -17.71
N MET A 739 -8.15 -4.03 -18.55
CA MET A 739 -6.69 -3.84 -18.59
C MET A 739 -6.14 -4.06 -20.00
N GLN A 740 -4.84 -3.89 -20.16
CA GLN A 740 -4.09 -4.24 -21.37
C GLN A 740 -3.03 -5.27 -21.02
N VAL A 741 -2.83 -6.26 -21.90
CA VAL A 741 -1.76 -7.28 -21.75
C VAL A 741 -0.92 -7.26 -23.02
N ALA A 742 0.38 -7.01 -22.87
CA ALA A 742 1.31 -6.88 -23.99
C ALA A 742 2.65 -7.60 -23.73
N ASN A 743 3.29 -7.98 -24.82
CA ASN A 743 4.62 -8.59 -24.83
C ASN A 743 5.38 -8.08 -26.06
N CYS A 744 6.00 -6.91 -25.93
CA CYS A 744 6.70 -6.24 -27.00
C CYS A 744 7.99 -6.98 -27.40
N THR A 745 8.30 -6.92 -28.70
CA THR A 745 9.49 -7.56 -29.26
C THR A 745 10.54 -6.56 -29.77
N THR A 746 10.21 -5.28 -29.88
CA THR A 746 11.17 -4.25 -30.31
C THR A 746 11.25 -3.10 -29.31
N PRO A 747 12.43 -2.46 -29.18
CA PRO A 747 12.61 -1.28 -28.32
C PRO A 747 11.64 -0.14 -28.65
N ALA A 748 11.45 0.18 -29.92
CA ALA A 748 10.54 1.24 -30.32
C ALA A 748 9.08 0.94 -29.98
N ASN A 749 8.62 -0.29 -30.13
CA ASN A 749 7.26 -0.64 -29.75
C ASN A 749 7.04 -0.54 -28.23
N TYR A 750 8.07 -0.86 -27.43
CA TYR A 750 8.07 -0.63 -25.98
C TYR A 750 8.03 0.87 -25.62
N PHE A 751 8.81 1.71 -26.30
CA PHE A 751 8.74 3.16 -26.16
C PHE A 751 7.32 3.68 -26.42
N HIS A 752 6.71 3.25 -27.52
CA HIS A 752 5.38 3.70 -27.89
C HIS A 752 4.27 3.26 -26.93
N ILE A 753 4.33 2.04 -26.39
CA ILE A 753 3.28 1.56 -25.47
C ILE A 753 3.34 2.31 -24.13
N LEU A 754 4.53 2.65 -23.62
CA LEU A 754 4.70 3.44 -22.41
C LEU A 754 4.16 4.85 -22.57
N ARG A 755 4.48 5.51 -23.68
CA ARG A 755 3.95 6.85 -23.98
C ARG A 755 2.44 6.82 -24.19
N ARG A 756 1.96 5.80 -24.91
CA ARG A 756 0.52 5.60 -25.17
C ARG A 756 -0.29 5.56 -23.88
N GLN A 757 0.27 5.07 -22.79
CA GLN A 757 -0.39 4.93 -21.49
C GLN A 757 -0.88 6.29 -20.93
N LEU A 758 -0.13 7.36 -21.16
CA LEU A 758 -0.50 8.71 -20.70
C LEU A 758 -1.14 9.59 -21.78
N LEU A 759 -0.83 9.37 -23.06
CA LEU A 759 -1.31 10.23 -24.15
C LEU A 759 -2.78 9.97 -24.54
N ARG A 760 -3.34 8.83 -24.12
CA ARG A 760 -4.78 8.54 -24.29
C ARG A 760 -5.63 9.37 -23.33
N ASP A 761 -6.87 9.65 -23.72
CA ASP A 761 -7.87 10.35 -22.93
C ASP A 761 -8.59 9.46 -21.89
N PHE A 762 -8.05 8.27 -21.63
CA PHE A 762 -8.50 7.32 -20.62
C PHE A 762 -7.30 6.60 -19.97
N ARG A 763 -7.55 5.96 -18.83
CA ARG A 763 -6.53 5.15 -18.13
C ARG A 763 -7.03 3.74 -17.95
N LYS A 764 -6.15 2.76 -18.24
CA LYS A 764 -6.34 1.32 -18.00
C LYS A 764 -5.00 0.73 -17.55
N PRO A 765 -4.96 -0.18 -16.59
CA PRO A 765 -3.73 -0.88 -16.22
C PRO A 765 -3.06 -1.54 -17.44
N LEU A 766 -1.74 -1.50 -17.48
CA LEU A 766 -0.92 -2.16 -18.49
C LEU A 766 -0.08 -3.26 -17.84
N ILE A 767 -0.34 -4.50 -18.24
CA ILE A 767 0.47 -5.66 -17.86
C ILE A 767 1.47 -5.91 -18.98
N MET A 768 2.72 -5.55 -18.74
CA MET A 768 3.79 -5.61 -19.74
C MET A 768 4.75 -6.74 -19.44
N MET A 769 4.77 -7.79 -20.29
CA MET A 769 5.80 -8.81 -20.26
C MET A 769 7.10 -8.19 -20.79
N THR A 770 8.10 -8.03 -19.91
CA THR A 770 9.40 -7.45 -20.29
C THR A 770 10.42 -8.54 -20.59
N PRO A 771 11.33 -8.32 -21.55
CA PRO A 771 12.27 -9.34 -21.93
C PRO A 771 13.48 -9.40 -20.98
N LYS A 772 14.21 -10.52 -21.08
CA LYS A 772 15.54 -10.72 -20.46
C LYS A 772 16.63 -10.76 -21.52
N SER A 773 16.66 -11.78 -22.37
CA SER A 773 17.69 -11.91 -23.42
C SER A 773 17.58 -10.84 -24.51
N LEU A 774 16.37 -10.37 -24.86
CA LEU A 774 16.20 -9.30 -25.86
C LEU A 774 16.81 -7.96 -25.42
N LEU A 775 17.07 -7.76 -24.13
CA LEU A 775 17.78 -6.57 -23.65
C LEU A 775 19.16 -6.36 -24.32
N ARG A 776 19.76 -7.42 -24.86
CA ARG A 776 21.09 -7.42 -25.50
C ARG A 776 21.11 -8.18 -26.81
N HIS A 777 19.95 -8.52 -27.39
CA HIS A 777 19.86 -9.30 -28.60
C HIS A 777 20.16 -8.43 -29.84
N LYS A 778 21.02 -8.88 -30.73
CA LYS A 778 21.49 -8.09 -31.87
C LYS A 778 20.41 -7.66 -32.87
N LEU A 779 19.33 -8.45 -33.00
CA LEU A 779 18.21 -8.14 -33.88
C LEU A 779 17.10 -7.37 -33.17
N ALA A 780 17.12 -7.30 -31.82
CA ALA A 780 16.13 -6.57 -31.03
C ALA A 780 16.60 -5.13 -30.81
N VAL A 781 16.80 -4.40 -31.87
CA VAL A 781 17.19 -2.99 -31.92
C VAL A 781 16.20 -2.19 -32.79
N SER A 782 16.24 -0.87 -32.67
CA SER A 782 15.39 0.03 -33.46
C SER A 782 16.21 1.16 -34.06
N GLU A 783 15.64 1.77 -35.10
CA GLU A 783 16.20 2.94 -35.79
C GLU A 783 15.51 4.21 -35.27
N ILE A 784 16.16 5.38 -35.40
CA ILE A 784 15.58 6.66 -34.93
C ILE A 784 14.24 6.93 -35.61
N ALA A 785 14.05 6.53 -36.85
CA ALA A 785 12.81 6.64 -37.59
C ALA A 785 11.63 5.87 -36.95
N ASP A 786 11.93 4.84 -36.16
CA ASP A 786 10.91 4.07 -35.45
C ASP A 786 10.32 4.82 -34.25
N PHE A 787 10.93 5.92 -33.82
CA PHE A 787 10.46 6.79 -32.72
C PHE A 787 9.84 8.11 -33.20
N THR A 788 10.02 8.45 -34.48
CA THR A 788 9.70 9.77 -35.07
C THR A 788 8.64 9.68 -36.17
N GLY A 789 8.20 10.83 -36.68
CA GLY A 789 7.28 10.92 -37.84
C GLY A 789 5.89 10.35 -37.50
N GLU A 790 5.43 9.37 -38.28
CA GLU A 790 4.12 8.73 -38.13
C GLU A 790 4.20 7.43 -37.32
N SER A 791 5.34 7.17 -36.65
CA SER A 791 5.53 5.94 -35.86
C SER A 791 4.59 5.92 -34.64
N HIS A 792 4.11 4.74 -34.29
CA HIS A 792 3.16 4.54 -33.20
C HIS A 792 3.22 3.08 -32.73
N PHE A 793 2.56 2.77 -31.62
CA PHE A 793 2.48 1.40 -31.10
C PHE A 793 1.76 0.48 -32.10
N ARG A 794 2.45 -0.59 -32.50
CA ARG A 794 1.92 -1.63 -33.40
C ARG A 794 1.47 -2.83 -32.60
N ARG A 795 0.17 -3.16 -32.67
CA ARG A 795 -0.42 -4.31 -31.95
C ARG A 795 0.01 -5.66 -32.55
N ILE A 796 0.31 -5.68 -33.85
CA ILE A 796 0.98 -6.78 -34.54
C ILE A 796 2.20 -6.21 -35.26
N VAL A 797 3.27 -6.99 -35.29
CA VAL A 797 4.51 -6.60 -36.01
C VAL A 797 4.87 -7.68 -37.02
N SER A 798 5.15 -7.22 -38.23
CA SER A 798 5.48 -8.11 -39.35
C SER A 798 6.82 -8.80 -39.16
N ASP A 799 7.02 -9.85 -39.91
CA ASP A 799 8.27 -10.55 -40.12
C ASP A 799 9.38 -9.60 -40.60
N LEU A 800 10.61 -9.86 -40.21
CA LEU A 800 11.79 -9.12 -40.72
C LEU A 800 12.10 -9.47 -42.20
N ASN A 801 11.88 -10.72 -42.59
CA ASN A 801 12.12 -11.25 -43.93
C ASN A 801 10.90 -12.05 -44.42
N PRO A 802 9.74 -11.39 -44.67
CA PRO A 802 8.54 -12.10 -45.05
C PRO A 802 8.69 -12.78 -46.41
N PRO A 803 7.95 -13.88 -46.69
CA PRO A 803 7.79 -14.41 -48.02
C PRO A 803 7.34 -13.36 -49.02
N ALA A 804 7.58 -13.62 -50.32
CA ALA A 804 7.00 -12.74 -51.34
C ALA A 804 5.48 -12.69 -51.23
N GLN A 805 4.87 -11.53 -51.57
CA GLN A 805 3.44 -11.32 -51.44
C GLN A 805 2.63 -12.44 -52.09
N GLY A 806 1.77 -13.09 -51.32
CA GLY A 806 0.92 -14.19 -51.77
C GLY A 806 1.55 -15.57 -51.78
N ASP A 807 2.82 -15.72 -51.36
CA ASP A 807 3.51 -17.01 -51.31
C ASP A 807 3.46 -17.69 -49.93
N THR A 808 2.88 -17.03 -48.93
CA THR A 808 2.75 -17.57 -47.58
C THR A 808 1.83 -18.79 -47.59
N LYS A 809 2.38 -19.98 -47.23
CA LYS A 809 1.61 -21.22 -47.02
C LYS A 809 1.41 -21.53 -45.55
N ARG A 810 2.34 -21.15 -44.70
CA ARG A 810 2.30 -21.32 -43.25
C ARG A 810 2.42 -19.97 -42.57
N LEU A 811 1.47 -19.66 -41.70
CA LEU A 811 1.53 -18.49 -40.82
C LEU A 811 1.80 -18.94 -39.39
N VAL A 812 2.91 -18.48 -38.80
CA VAL A 812 3.23 -18.71 -37.40
C VAL A 812 2.97 -17.43 -36.63
N LEU A 813 2.05 -17.49 -35.67
CA LEU A 813 1.78 -16.42 -34.72
C LEU A 813 2.50 -16.73 -33.40
N CYS A 814 3.15 -15.74 -32.81
CA CYS A 814 3.84 -15.87 -31.53
C CYS A 814 3.90 -14.53 -30.79
N SER A 815 4.38 -14.54 -29.57
CA SER A 815 4.70 -13.33 -28.80
C SER A 815 6.08 -13.43 -28.15
N GLY A 816 6.69 -12.29 -27.80
CA GLY A 816 7.97 -12.25 -27.10
C GLY A 816 9.18 -12.75 -27.90
N LYS A 817 10.24 -13.14 -27.18
CA LYS A 817 11.54 -13.47 -27.74
C LYS A 817 11.55 -14.64 -28.76
N LEU A 818 10.59 -15.55 -28.62
CA LEU A 818 10.48 -16.72 -29.50
C LEU A 818 10.44 -16.33 -30.99
N ALA A 819 9.93 -15.16 -31.31
CA ALA A 819 9.85 -14.65 -32.68
C ALA A 819 11.23 -14.61 -33.37
N TYR A 820 12.26 -14.18 -32.66
CA TYR A 820 13.61 -14.09 -33.19
C TYR A 820 14.22 -15.47 -33.44
N GLU A 821 14.04 -16.41 -32.49
CA GLU A 821 14.51 -17.78 -32.64
C GLU A 821 13.83 -18.50 -33.82
N LEU A 822 12.54 -18.26 -34.02
CA LEU A 822 11.79 -18.78 -35.18
C LEU A 822 12.30 -18.21 -36.50
N MET A 823 12.53 -16.89 -36.57
CA MET A 823 13.05 -16.23 -37.78
C MET A 823 14.46 -16.73 -38.14
N GLU A 824 15.35 -16.83 -37.14
CA GLU A 824 16.69 -17.36 -37.35
C GLU A 824 16.66 -18.82 -37.85
N ALA A 825 15.85 -19.68 -37.25
CA ALA A 825 15.72 -21.08 -37.66
C ALA A 825 15.09 -21.22 -39.06
N ARG A 826 14.06 -20.44 -39.39
CA ARG A 826 13.43 -20.39 -40.70
C ARG A 826 14.44 -19.97 -41.80
N ASP A 827 15.19 -18.87 -41.53
CA ASP A 827 16.15 -18.34 -42.48
C ASP A 827 17.31 -19.29 -42.69
N ALA A 828 17.78 -19.97 -41.65
CA ALA A 828 18.81 -21.03 -41.75
C ALA A 828 18.33 -22.22 -42.60
N ALA A 829 17.03 -22.54 -42.56
CA ALA A 829 16.42 -23.59 -43.39
C ALA A 829 16.13 -23.12 -44.84
N ASN A 830 16.34 -21.85 -45.20
CA ASN A 830 15.94 -21.22 -46.45
C ASN A 830 14.42 -21.38 -46.78
N ASP A 831 13.55 -21.49 -45.76
CA ASP A 831 12.13 -21.55 -45.98
C ASP A 831 11.57 -20.17 -46.35
N ARG A 832 11.00 -20.09 -47.57
CA ARG A 832 10.42 -18.88 -48.18
C ARG A 832 8.90 -18.94 -48.26
N THR A 833 8.27 -19.85 -47.51
CA THR A 833 6.81 -20.06 -47.51
C THR A 833 6.20 -19.87 -46.13
N THR A 834 7.01 -19.82 -45.07
CA THR A 834 6.57 -19.58 -43.69
C THR A 834 6.76 -18.10 -43.33
N GLU A 835 5.70 -17.47 -42.90
CA GLU A 835 5.68 -16.12 -42.37
C GLU A 835 5.49 -16.12 -40.85
N ILE A 836 6.26 -15.29 -40.13
CA ILE A 836 6.19 -15.16 -38.67
C ILE A 836 5.63 -13.81 -38.32
N VAL A 837 4.47 -13.78 -37.63
CA VAL A 837 3.82 -12.55 -37.20
C VAL A 837 3.80 -12.49 -35.67
N ARG A 838 4.28 -11.36 -35.16
CA ARG A 838 4.38 -11.10 -33.71
C ARG A 838 3.12 -10.41 -33.21
N ILE A 839 2.45 -11.03 -32.23
CA ILE A 839 1.32 -10.44 -31.53
C ILE A 839 1.88 -9.72 -30.30
N GLU A 840 1.98 -8.39 -30.40
CA GLU A 840 2.57 -7.53 -29.37
C GLU A 840 1.60 -7.22 -28.24
N GLN A 841 0.30 -7.09 -28.58
CA GLN A 841 -0.77 -6.90 -27.60
C GLN A 841 -1.72 -8.09 -27.64
N LEU A 842 -1.80 -8.81 -26.53
CA LEU A 842 -2.66 -10.00 -26.39
C LEU A 842 -4.07 -9.64 -25.96
N TYR A 843 -4.22 -8.59 -25.16
CA TYR A 843 -5.54 -8.08 -24.79
C TYR A 843 -5.55 -6.53 -24.77
N PRO A 844 -6.55 -5.88 -25.35
CA PRO A 844 -7.54 -6.45 -26.25
C PRO A 844 -6.89 -7.06 -27.51
N PHE A 845 -7.41 -8.19 -27.97
CA PHE A 845 -6.81 -8.93 -29.07
C PHE A 845 -6.90 -8.15 -30.40
N PRO A 846 -5.85 -8.12 -31.23
CA PRO A 846 -5.79 -7.31 -32.44
C PRO A 846 -6.46 -8.00 -33.67
N SER A 847 -7.76 -8.31 -33.54
CA SER A 847 -8.50 -9.09 -34.54
C SER A 847 -8.51 -8.41 -35.91
N GLU A 848 -8.85 -7.11 -35.98
CA GLU A 848 -8.98 -6.38 -37.25
C GLU A 848 -7.66 -6.39 -38.08
N PRO A 849 -6.49 -5.99 -37.55
CA PRO A 849 -5.25 -6.06 -38.31
C PRO A 849 -4.85 -7.50 -38.66
N LEU A 850 -5.16 -8.49 -37.81
CA LEU A 850 -4.87 -9.90 -38.08
C LEU A 850 -5.76 -10.43 -39.21
N VAL A 851 -7.05 -10.13 -39.24
CA VAL A 851 -7.97 -10.49 -40.33
C VAL A 851 -7.50 -9.90 -41.68
N LYS A 852 -7.13 -8.61 -41.69
CA LYS A 852 -6.57 -7.99 -42.90
C LYS A 852 -5.31 -8.69 -43.40
N ARG A 853 -4.43 -9.08 -42.48
CA ARG A 853 -3.20 -9.82 -42.82
C ARG A 853 -3.48 -11.20 -43.39
N ILE A 854 -4.35 -11.98 -42.75
CA ILE A 854 -4.74 -13.34 -43.18
C ILE A 854 -5.44 -13.28 -44.54
N ALA A 855 -6.37 -12.34 -44.75
CA ALA A 855 -7.11 -12.21 -46.02
C ALA A 855 -6.20 -11.93 -47.24
N ALA A 856 -5.02 -11.36 -47.02
CA ALA A 856 -4.02 -11.15 -48.09
C ALA A 856 -3.22 -12.41 -48.46
N MET A 857 -3.36 -13.55 -47.73
CA MET A 857 -2.59 -14.76 -47.90
C MET A 857 -3.36 -15.83 -48.70
N SER A 858 -3.46 -15.67 -50.00
CA SER A 858 -4.27 -16.55 -50.88
C SER A 858 -3.85 -18.03 -50.90
N LYS A 859 -2.60 -18.36 -50.49
CA LYS A 859 -2.04 -19.70 -50.46
C LYS A 859 -1.91 -20.28 -49.04
N LEU A 860 -2.54 -19.68 -48.04
CA LEU A 860 -2.44 -20.12 -46.65
C LEU A 860 -3.03 -21.54 -46.48
N GLU A 861 -2.19 -22.48 -46.06
CA GLU A 861 -2.53 -23.88 -45.80
C GLU A 861 -2.54 -24.22 -44.31
N THR A 862 -1.74 -23.51 -43.48
CA THR A 862 -1.54 -23.81 -42.07
C THR A 862 -1.38 -22.53 -41.24
N ILE A 863 -2.02 -22.47 -40.10
CA ILE A 863 -1.79 -21.43 -39.10
C ILE A 863 -1.39 -22.08 -37.78
N VAL A 864 -0.37 -21.55 -37.13
CA VAL A 864 0.21 -22.10 -35.89
C VAL A 864 0.31 -20.97 -34.86
N TRP A 865 -0.10 -21.24 -33.63
CA TRP A 865 0.32 -20.47 -32.46
C TRP A 865 1.53 -21.14 -31.84
N ALA A 866 2.65 -20.43 -31.78
CA ALA A 866 3.88 -20.87 -31.14
C ALA A 866 4.12 -20.14 -29.83
N GLN A 867 4.37 -20.87 -28.74
CA GLN A 867 4.68 -20.30 -27.42
C GLN A 867 5.71 -21.13 -26.68
N GLU A 868 6.45 -20.51 -25.77
CA GLU A 868 7.46 -21.18 -24.94
C GLU A 868 6.85 -21.88 -23.73
N GLU A 869 5.74 -21.38 -23.23
CA GLU A 869 5.02 -21.91 -22.09
C GLU A 869 4.44 -23.30 -22.36
N PRO A 870 4.28 -24.13 -21.32
CA PRO A 870 3.51 -25.38 -21.43
C PRO A 870 2.08 -25.15 -21.96
N ARG A 871 1.49 -26.18 -22.59
CA ARG A 871 0.17 -26.07 -23.23
C ARG A 871 -0.94 -25.57 -22.31
N ASN A 872 -0.89 -25.87 -21.03
CA ASN A 872 -1.84 -25.41 -20.01
C ASN A 872 -1.50 -24.03 -19.43
N ASN A 873 -0.42 -23.40 -19.88
CA ASN A 873 0.01 -22.06 -19.49
C ASN A 873 0.09 -21.16 -20.74
N GLY A 874 0.52 -19.90 -20.53
CA GLY A 874 0.69 -18.95 -21.61
C GLY A 874 -0.62 -18.51 -22.26
N ALA A 875 -0.56 -18.11 -23.52
CA ALA A 875 -1.70 -17.51 -24.20
C ALA A 875 -2.59 -18.49 -24.96
N TRP A 876 -2.17 -19.74 -25.19
CA TRP A 876 -2.85 -20.67 -26.09
C TRP A 876 -4.36 -20.76 -25.89
N SER A 877 -4.81 -21.08 -24.68
CA SER A 877 -6.23 -21.26 -24.39
C SER A 877 -7.08 -19.99 -24.55
N PHE A 878 -6.43 -18.82 -24.51
CA PHE A 878 -7.06 -17.53 -24.72
C PHE A 878 -7.12 -17.15 -26.20
N VAL A 879 -6.02 -17.36 -26.94
CA VAL A 879 -5.92 -16.91 -28.35
C VAL A 879 -6.53 -17.87 -29.35
N GLU A 880 -6.60 -19.18 -29.05
CA GLU A 880 -7.14 -20.20 -29.97
C GLU A 880 -8.49 -19.83 -30.56
N PRO A 881 -9.56 -19.54 -29.76
CA PRO A 881 -10.86 -19.19 -30.29
C PRO A 881 -10.87 -17.84 -31.04
N LEU A 882 -10.01 -16.90 -30.63
CA LEU A 882 -9.91 -15.58 -31.27
C LEU A 882 -9.23 -15.67 -32.65
N ILE A 883 -8.21 -16.52 -32.77
CA ILE A 883 -7.54 -16.79 -34.07
C ILE A 883 -8.51 -17.55 -34.98
N GLU A 884 -9.24 -18.53 -34.48
CA GLU A 884 -10.26 -19.24 -35.26
C GLU A 884 -11.31 -18.27 -35.82
N GLN A 885 -11.81 -17.34 -35.00
CA GLN A 885 -12.75 -16.31 -35.49
C GLN A 885 -12.11 -15.41 -36.56
N CYS A 886 -10.84 -15.00 -36.38
CA CYS A 886 -10.13 -14.22 -37.39
C CYS A 886 -9.98 -14.98 -38.74
N LEU A 887 -9.79 -16.29 -38.69
CA LEU A 887 -9.76 -17.14 -39.90
C LEU A 887 -11.10 -17.17 -40.63
N ILE A 888 -12.21 -17.33 -39.87
CA ILE A 888 -13.56 -17.30 -40.39
C ILE A 888 -13.85 -15.93 -41.06
N ASP A 889 -13.53 -14.83 -40.35
CA ASP A 889 -13.74 -13.47 -40.84
C ASP A 889 -12.89 -13.14 -42.08
N ALA A 890 -11.73 -13.80 -42.22
CA ALA A 890 -10.85 -13.69 -43.39
C ALA A 890 -11.23 -14.63 -44.55
N GLY A 891 -12.28 -15.48 -44.40
CA GLY A 891 -12.76 -16.39 -45.41
C GLY A 891 -12.18 -17.81 -45.42
N PHE A 892 -11.42 -18.20 -44.38
CA PHE A 892 -10.79 -19.53 -44.25
C PHE A 892 -11.62 -20.48 -43.38
N ASN A 893 -12.86 -20.77 -43.73
CA ASN A 893 -13.84 -21.49 -42.92
C ASN A 893 -13.51 -22.98 -42.56
N GLY A 894 -12.45 -23.54 -43.02
CA GLY A 894 -12.05 -24.94 -42.74
C GLY A 894 -10.70 -25.05 -42.02
N LEU A 895 -10.01 -23.92 -41.82
CA LEU A 895 -8.70 -23.88 -41.22
C LEU A 895 -8.81 -23.68 -39.71
N ARG A 896 -8.05 -24.42 -38.93
CA ARG A 896 -7.95 -24.26 -37.47
C ARG A 896 -6.54 -23.96 -37.03
N PRO A 897 -6.37 -23.16 -35.97
CA PRO A 897 -5.07 -22.89 -35.41
C PRO A 897 -4.48 -24.17 -34.79
N GLN A 898 -3.19 -24.39 -35.01
CA GLN A 898 -2.42 -25.49 -34.43
C GLN A 898 -1.54 -24.98 -33.29
N TYR A 899 -1.31 -25.81 -32.28
CA TYR A 899 -0.42 -25.48 -31.16
C TYR A 899 1.00 -26.00 -31.44
N ALA A 900 2.00 -25.15 -31.25
CA ALA A 900 3.41 -25.52 -31.17
C ALA A 900 4.02 -24.97 -29.88
N GLY A 901 4.42 -25.86 -28.97
CA GLY A 901 4.96 -25.49 -27.67
C GLY A 901 5.26 -26.69 -26.80
N ARG A 902 5.57 -26.46 -25.54
CA ARG A 902 5.83 -27.52 -24.57
C ARG A 902 4.56 -28.31 -24.22
N ALA A 903 4.73 -29.56 -23.83
CA ALA A 903 3.64 -30.37 -23.30
C ALA A 903 3.06 -29.74 -22.01
N ALA A 904 1.82 -30.06 -21.68
CA ALA A 904 1.23 -29.62 -20.43
C ALA A 904 2.08 -30.06 -19.23
N SER A 905 2.27 -29.14 -18.25
CA SER A 905 3.12 -29.38 -17.10
C SER A 905 2.61 -28.62 -15.89
N ALA A 906 2.76 -29.21 -14.71
CA ALA A 906 2.47 -28.54 -13.44
C ALA A 906 3.53 -27.46 -13.11
N SER A 907 4.78 -27.67 -13.53
CA SER A 907 5.86 -26.69 -13.42
C SER A 907 5.93 -25.84 -14.70
N PRO A 908 6.09 -24.50 -14.60
CA PRO A 908 6.15 -23.66 -15.80
C PRO A 908 7.34 -23.96 -16.71
N ALA A 909 8.50 -24.33 -16.13
CA ALA A 909 9.72 -24.62 -16.87
C ALA A 909 10.51 -25.76 -16.23
N THR A 910 11.38 -26.42 -17.02
CA THR A 910 12.31 -27.42 -16.50
C THR A 910 13.50 -26.76 -15.79
N GLY A 911 14.01 -27.38 -14.73
CA GLY A 911 15.26 -27.01 -14.05
C GLY A 911 16.53 -27.51 -14.74
N LEU A 912 16.40 -28.31 -15.81
CA LEU A 912 17.52 -28.95 -16.50
C LEU A 912 17.83 -28.25 -17.84
N ALA A 913 18.98 -27.60 -17.95
CA ALA A 913 19.39 -26.84 -19.15
C ALA A 913 19.37 -27.69 -20.44
N LYS A 914 19.84 -28.97 -20.40
CA LYS A 914 19.78 -29.87 -21.55
C LYS A 914 18.35 -30.17 -22.01
N ARG A 915 17.43 -30.35 -21.04
CA ARG A 915 16.02 -30.59 -21.35
C ARG A 915 15.38 -29.34 -21.95
N HIS A 916 15.67 -28.18 -21.36
CA HIS A 916 15.20 -26.90 -21.88
C HIS A 916 15.63 -26.72 -23.34
N ALA A 917 16.90 -26.92 -23.66
CA ALA A 917 17.42 -26.78 -25.03
C ALA A 917 16.72 -27.76 -26.02
N ALA A 918 16.50 -29.02 -25.60
CA ALA A 918 15.77 -29.98 -26.41
C ALA A 918 14.30 -29.62 -26.64
N GLU A 919 13.61 -29.16 -25.59
CA GLU A 919 12.22 -28.70 -25.67
C GLU A 919 12.11 -27.46 -26.57
N GLN A 920 13.06 -26.53 -26.48
CA GLN A 920 13.09 -25.32 -27.30
C GLN A 920 13.30 -25.66 -28.78
N ALA A 921 14.26 -26.52 -29.09
CA ALA A 921 14.51 -26.99 -30.47
C ALA A 921 13.30 -27.70 -31.07
N ASN A 922 12.64 -28.56 -30.27
CA ASN A 922 11.46 -29.32 -30.71
C ASN A 922 10.27 -28.38 -31.01
N LEU A 923 10.00 -27.38 -30.16
CA LEU A 923 8.89 -26.44 -30.40
C LEU A 923 9.13 -25.59 -31.64
N ILE A 924 10.38 -25.13 -31.87
CA ILE A 924 10.76 -24.35 -33.07
C ILE A 924 10.55 -25.22 -34.32
N ALA A 925 11.05 -26.46 -34.31
CA ALA A 925 10.87 -27.41 -35.44
C ALA A 925 9.37 -27.68 -35.70
N ALA A 926 8.56 -27.90 -34.66
CA ALA A 926 7.12 -28.10 -34.80
C ALA A 926 6.39 -26.85 -35.36
N ALA A 927 6.75 -25.64 -34.88
CA ALA A 927 6.18 -24.41 -35.39
C ALA A 927 6.46 -24.18 -36.89
N LEU A 928 7.67 -24.49 -37.34
CA LEU A 928 8.09 -24.32 -38.73
C LEU A 928 7.66 -25.50 -39.64
N GLY A 929 7.11 -26.57 -39.05
CA GLY A 929 6.74 -27.78 -39.82
C GLY A 929 7.91 -28.65 -40.21
N HIS A 930 9.06 -28.48 -39.57
CA HIS A 930 10.31 -29.24 -39.79
C HIS A 930 10.38 -30.40 -38.76
N GLY A 931 9.62 -31.45 -38.89
CA GLY A 931 9.65 -32.64 -38.05
C GLY A 931 8.30 -33.33 -37.95
N GLU A 932 8.28 -34.64 -37.95
CA GLU A 932 7.10 -35.40 -37.54
C GLU A 932 6.69 -34.96 -36.13
N GLY A 933 5.43 -34.64 -35.92
CA GLY A 933 4.92 -34.23 -34.62
C GLY A 933 5.39 -35.20 -33.55
N ALA A 934 6.43 -34.83 -32.83
CA ALA A 934 7.03 -35.69 -31.82
C ALA A 934 6.03 -35.89 -30.70
N ALA A 935 5.40 -37.07 -30.67
CA ALA A 935 4.77 -37.59 -29.48
C ALA A 935 5.77 -37.46 -28.33
N ALA A 936 5.35 -36.80 -27.24
CA ALA A 936 6.19 -36.57 -26.05
C ALA A 936 6.98 -37.86 -25.71
N PRO A 937 8.29 -37.76 -25.40
CA PRO A 937 9.04 -38.93 -24.98
C PRO A 937 8.33 -39.50 -23.73
N LYS A 938 7.87 -40.76 -23.83
CA LYS A 938 7.36 -41.48 -22.67
C LYS A 938 8.44 -41.45 -21.60
N ALA A 939 8.14 -40.80 -20.48
CA ALA A 939 8.99 -40.82 -19.31
C ALA A 939 9.30 -42.30 -18.99
N LYS A 940 10.54 -42.72 -19.14
CA LYS A 940 10.96 -43.97 -18.53
C LYS A 940 10.90 -43.78 -17.03
N ALA A 941 9.96 -44.45 -16.39
CA ALA A 941 9.95 -44.63 -14.95
C ALA A 941 11.26 -45.32 -14.54
N SER A 942 12.04 -44.68 -13.70
CA SER A 942 13.08 -45.30 -12.87
C SER A 942 13.00 -44.73 -11.47
#